data_178130d88a8859fb77e0e9d918e00c30
#
_entry.id   178130d88a8859fb77e0e9d918e00c30
#
_cell.length_a   1.000
_cell.length_b   1.000
_cell.length_c   1.000
_cell.angle_alpha   90.00
_cell.angle_beta   90.00
_cell.angle_gamma   90.00
#
_symmetry.space_group_name_H-M   'P 1'
#
loop_
_entity.id
_entity.type
_entity.pdbx_description
1 polymer ?
#
loop_
_entity_poly.entity_id
_entity_poly.type
_entity_poly.pdbx_seq_one_letter_code
_entity_poly.pdbx_strand_id
1 'polypeptide(L)'
;IRDRSPSRGLGDVYKRQVSKLKAYDKKSDYTEQTGIDDGEETTVLDIMTKRELNESWIVNADLGWGNKDRYAEKFFATRFSDNSRISLFGSLNNTGDEGFGGPRGFGRSNGLTSSKMFGLDFEWENGKKKRETGRLELGGNVRYSHTGVDLLAKTNSEIFLTSGSSSSFANSLSRSFSSSTFVNGELKLEWSPDSMTYIDIRPTFSHSDSHNSAKSRSATFKSDPYGLSGSPLDSIFAANPAAALTSIAVNRSERLSKGSSVNNSVGGSMDIIRRLGSKGRNVSFRANYNYSQGHSSTYSISDIQYYNGKAASFLNQYSWTPKKTYNYSLRFGYSEPFAKNWNAQVRYEYSFRYQDSDRSRYNLNEIDSLTWGNPQAYPPLGTLPTEAQVLQAVRDDYNSQYATYRYFNNSVNLGVRYNNKIVRFDAGVSFNPQRTKLAYERPGQNIDTTVVRKVFNVSPQMRFRYQFSKTNQFEFNYRGSASQPSMTNLLDVVDDSNPLLITMGNPGLKPSWVNTLQVQYRGYNPEQQAGMFFGFDFTQTSNAISTRIVYDDATGVRYSRPENIDGIWSMGAHGMYNFGFGKNKVWTLSSFTNFSFNHDVGYVSRVSGVGHTRSLVAAYLQSTAIRSQHNTAYYNNVFSSANAEKNVNKTLSMGEHLRLNYRASFFDAGFIGMLNYQHSRNSIQTSSNLNTWQFSYGAEANFNAPWGMSLSTDIRMSSRRGYSVSSMNTNELLWNAQLSQSFLKKKNLTLSVQVYDILQQQSNISRVLNAQLRSDSWNNAINSYFMVHLIYKLNIFPGSSSSKDADAKRDGEWKEGPGGRPGPGGRPSGGRPGGGPGPAVLSPSSRF
;
A
#
# COMPACT_ATOMS: atom_id res chain seq x y z
N ILE A 1 7.45 3.19 -16.96
CA ILE A 1 6.84 2.82 -18.25
C ILE A 1 5.91 3.98 -18.57
N ARG A 2 6.35 4.79 -19.55
CA ARG A 2 5.54 5.90 -20.07
C ARG A 2 4.31 5.31 -20.75
N ASP A 3 3.19 5.94 -20.49
CA ASP A 3 1.91 5.73 -21.14
C ASP A 3 2.10 5.43 -22.64
N ARG A 4 1.85 4.19 -23.03
CA ARG A 4 1.96 3.72 -24.42
C ARG A 4 0.72 4.05 -25.23
N SER A 5 -0.13 4.87 -24.72
CA SER A 5 -1.27 5.42 -25.43
C SER A 5 -0.81 6.13 -26.71
N PRO A 6 -1.54 6.04 -27.83
CA PRO A 6 -1.24 6.78 -29.07
C PRO A 6 -1.27 8.31 -28.93
N SER A 7 -1.08 8.80 -27.73
CA SER A 7 -1.13 10.22 -27.32
C SER A 7 0.03 11.08 -27.86
N ARG A 8 1.00 10.52 -28.62
CA ARG A 8 2.05 11.37 -29.20
C ARG A 8 1.56 12.33 -30.29
N GLY A 9 0.46 11.99 -30.99
CA GLY A 9 -0.24 12.95 -31.82
C GLY A 9 -0.89 14.08 -31.02
N LEU A 10 -1.23 13.85 -29.75
CA LEU A 10 -1.68 14.86 -28.81
C LEU A 10 -0.56 15.85 -28.45
N GLY A 11 0.68 15.42 -28.29
CA GLY A 11 1.81 16.30 -27.97
C GLY A 11 2.02 17.39 -29.01
N ASP A 12 1.81 17.12 -30.29
CA ASP A 12 1.97 18.13 -31.37
C ASP A 12 0.73 19.02 -31.48
N VAL A 13 -0.46 18.53 -31.26
CA VAL A 13 -1.69 19.35 -31.17
C VAL A 13 -1.65 20.24 -29.93
N TYR A 14 -1.22 19.73 -28.78
CA TYR A 14 -1.06 20.53 -27.56
C TYR A 14 0.07 21.58 -27.67
N LYS A 15 1.16 21.32 -28.37
CA LYS A 15 2.23 22.31 -28.59
C LYS A 15 1.72 23.57 -29.31
N ARG A 16 0.71 23.45 -30.20
CA ARG A 16 0.08 24.58 -30.87
C ARG A 16 -0.93 25.32 -30.01
N GLN A 17 -1.42 24.69 -28.93
CA GLN A 17 -2.51 25.22 -28.09
C GLN A 17 -2.00 25.82 -26.77
N VAL A 18 -0.81 25.46 -26.35
CA VAL A 18 -0.17 25.98 -25.14
C VAL A 18 0.46 27.32 -25.46
N SER A 19 0.04 28.37 -24.74
CA SER A 19 0.66 29.69 -24.82
C SER A 19 1.93 29.77 -24.00
N LYS A 20 1.93 29.11 -22.86
CA LYS A 20 3.07 29.09 -21.92
C LYS A 20 3.05 27.82 -21.07
N LEU A 21 4.22 27.27 -20.86
CA LEU A 21 4.45 26.18 -19.93
C LEU A 21 5.37 26.71 -18.81
N LYS A 22 4.91 26.60 -17.57
CA LYS A 22 5.73 26.95 -16.41
C LYS A 22 5.87 25.72 -15.50
N ALA A 23 7.11 25.35 -15.20
CA ALA A 23 7.39 24.42 -14.12
C ALA A 23 7.94 25.24 -12.94
N TYR A 24 7.29 25.15 -11.80
CA TYR A 24 7.74 25.83 -10.59
C TYR A 24 7.35 25.02 -9.35
N ASP A 25 8.09 25.25 -8.28
CA ASP A 25 7.74 24.67 -7.00
C ASP A 25 6.70 25.59 -6.34
N LYS A 26 5.45 25.12 -6.32
CA LYS A 26 4.34 25.80 -5.66
C LYS A 26 4.52 25.60 -4.16
N LYS A 27 4.53 26.69 -3.43
CA LYS A 27 4.54 26.68 -1.97
C LYS A 27 3.20 26.17 -1.45
N SER A 28 3.21 25.63 -0.23
CA SER A 28 1.98 25.26 0.46
C SER A 28 1.01 26.43 0.60
N ASP A 29 -0.27 26.14 0.70
CA ASP A 29 -1.28 27.19 0.93
C ASP A 29 -0.99 27.96 2.23
N TYR A 30 -0.46 27.30 3.26
CA TYR A 30 0.01 27.96 4.48
C TYR A 30 1.11 29.00 4.20
N THR A 31 2.14 28.63 3.44
CA THR A 31 3.22 29.55 3.03
C THR A 31 2.69 30.70 2.18
N GLU A 32 1.81 30.39 1.23
CA GLU A 32 1.21 31.42 0.37
C GLU A 32 0.33 32.39 1.17
N GLN A 33 -0.38 31.87 2.18
CA GLN A 33 -1.28 32.67 3.00
C GLN A 33 -0.56 33.49 4.09
N THR A 34 0.44 32.89 4.73
CA THR A 34 1.13 33.51 5.86
C THR A 34 2.38 34.32 5.47
N GLY A 35 2.98 33.99 4.32
CA GLY A 35 4.31 34.48 3.93
C GLY A 35 5.45 33.76 4.68
N ILE A 36 5.13 32.81 5.55
CA ILE A 36 6.09 32.00 6.29
C ILE A 36 6.22 30.67 5.56
N ASP A 37 7.38 30.44 4.98
CA ASP A 37 7.68 29.21 4.26
C ASP A 37 7.69 28.01 5.24
N ASP A 38 6.74 27.07 5.10
CA ASP A 38 6.62 25.86 5.92
C ASP A 38 7.43 24.69 5.35
N GLY A 39 8.00 24.89 4.17
CA GLY A 39 8.84 23.95 3.47
C GLY A 39 8.13 22.85 2.73
N GLU A 40 6.85 22.88 2.71
CA GLU A 40 6.08 22.07 1.84
C GLU A 40 6.00 22.75 0.48
N GLU A 41 6.63 22.15 -0.51
CA GLU A 41 6.62 22.60 -1.90
C GLU A 41 6.20 21.45 -2.79
N THR A 42 5.29 21.72 -3.71
CA THR A 42 4.87 20.78 -4.73
C THR A 42 5.32 21.28 -6.09
N THR A 43 6.08 20.49 -6.84
CA THR A 43 6.43 20.86 -8.20
C THR A 43 5.17 20.82 -9.07
N VAL A 44 4.78 21.96 -9.58
CA VAL A 44 3.60 22.14 -10.42
C VAL A 44 4.06 22.44 -11.84
N LEU A 45 3.44 21.74 -12.79
CA LEU A 45 3.52 22.06 -14.20
C LEU A 45 2.25 22.86 -14.59
N ASP A 46 2.40 24.17 -14.67
CA ASP A 46 1.32 25.08 -15.07
C ASP A 46 1.31 25.20 -16.60
N ILE A 47 0.24 24.72 -17.20
CA ILE A 47 0.02 24.75 -18.64
C ILE A 47 -0.98 25.87 -18.95
N MET A 48 -0.49 26.99 -19.39
CA MET A 48 -1.36 28.09 -19.83
C MET A 48 -1.76 27.87 -21.29
N THR A 49 -3.04 27.72 -21.53
CA THR A 49 -3.61 27.64 -22.88
C THR A 49 -3.78 29.05 -23.49
N LYS A 50 -3.90 29.10 -24.80
CA LYS A 50 -4.27 30.36 -25.47
C LYS A 50 -5.70 30.75 -25.08
N ARG A 51 -5.99 32.05 -25.00
CA ARG A 51 -7.33 32.56 -24.61
C ARG A 51 -8.47 32.09 -25.54
N GLU A 52 -8.13 31.74 -26.77
CA GLU A 52 -9.06 31.17 -27.76
C GLU A 52 -9.59 29.78 -27.41
N LEU A 53 -9.01 29.16 -26.39
CA LEU A 53 -9.35 27.80 -25.92
C LEU A 53 -10.26 27.78 -24.68
N ASN A 54 -10.77 28.95 -24.30
CA ASN A 54 -11.78 29.03 -23.27
C ASN A 54 -13.05 28.31 -23.69
N GLU A 55 -13.75 27.64 -22.74
CA GLU A 55 -14.90 26.77 -22.99
C GLU A 55 -14.62 25.50 -23.83
N SER A 56 -13.43 24.98 -23.69
CA SER A 56 -13.01 23.77 -24.41
C SER A 56 -13.53 22.48 -23.81
N TRP A 57 -13.85 21.52 -24.68
CA TRP A 57 -14.14 20.14 -24.28
C TRP A 57 -13.06 19.20 -24.78
N ILE A 58 -12.62 18.33 -23.90
CA ILE A 58 -11.74 17.21 -24.22
C ILE A 58 -12.48 15.94 -23.86
N VAL A 59 -12.77 15.10 -24.84
CA VAL A 59 -13.39 13.80 -24.65
C VAL A 59 -12.51 12.71 -25.23
N ASN A 60 -12.31 11.66 -24.47
CA ASN A 60 -11.54 10.50 -24.87
C ASN A 60 -12.31 9.24 -24.46
N ALA A 61 -12.62 8.36 -25.41
CA ALA A 61 -13.23 7.08 -25.21
C ALA A 61 -12.34 5.99 -25.80
N ASP A 62 -12.06 4.95 -25.04
CA ASP A 62 -11.30 3.78 -25.45
C ASP A 62 -12.14 2.55 -25.12
N LEU A 63 -12.54 1.81 -26.13
CA LEU A 63 -13.37 0.61 -26.00
C LEU A 63 -12.54 -0.57 -26.50
N GLY A 64 -12.16 -1.45 -25.58
CA GLY A 64 -11.32 -2.60 -25.86
C GLY A 64 -12.02 -3.93 -25.55
N TRP A 65 -11.98 -4.86 -26.50
CA TRP A 65 -12.47 -6.23 -26.36
C TRP A 65 -11.41 -7.22 -26.82
N GLY A 66 -11.32 -8.34 -26.15
CA GLY A 66 -10.31 -9.35 -26.43
C GLY A 66 -10.81 -10.79 -26.28
N ASN A 67 -9.96 -11.73 -26.54
CA ASN A 67 -10.20 -13.13 -26.24
C ASN A 67 -10.19 -13.38 -24.71
N LYS A 68 -10.62 -14.58 -24.30
CA LYS A 68 -10.72 -14.98 -22.89
C LYS A 68 -11.59 -14.01 -22.07
N ASP A 69 -12.64 -13.47 -22.68
CA ASP A 69 -13.58 -12.51 -22.10
C ASP A 69 -12.90 -11.24 -21.53
N ARG A 70 -11.77 -10.84 -22.14
CA ARG A 70 -11.06 -9.63 -21.74
C ARG A 70 -11.75 -8.40 -22.30
N TYR A 71 -11.89 -7.39 -21.42
CA TYR A 71 -12.39 -6.07 -21.80
C TYR A 71 -11.59 -4.98 -21.07
N ALA A 72 -11.44 -3.83 -21.71
CA ALA A 72 -10.83 -2.64 -21.12
C ALA A 72 -11.45 -1.39 -21.74
N GLU A 73 -12.34 -0.77 -21.02
CA GLU A 73 -13.09 0.39 -21.45
C GLU A 73 -12.71 1.58 -20.59
N LYS A 74 -12.39 2.72 -21.22
CA LYS A 74 -12.02 3.96 -20.53
C LYS A 74 -12.75 5.11 -21.17
N PHE A 75 -13.28 5.98 -20.34
CA PHE A 75 -13.92 7.21 -20.73
C PHE A 75 -13.37 8.37 -19.89
N PHE A 76 -13.09 9.47 -20.55
CA PHE A 76 -12.68 10.72 -19.92
C PHE A 76 -13.28 11.89 -20.67
N ALA A 77 -13.98 12.77 -19.97
CA ALA A 77 -14.50 14.02 -20.52
C ALA A 77 -14.18 15.16 -19.55
N THR A 78 -13.65 16.26 -20.04
CA THR A 78 -13.45 17.45 -19.24
C THR A 78 -13.81 18.70 -20.01
N ARG A 79 -14.49 19.61 -19.31
CA ARG A 79 -14.75 20.97 -19.77
C ARG A 79 -13.93 21.94 -18.95
N PHE A 80 -13.26 22.85 -19.64
CA PHE A 80 -12.54 23.96 -19.05
C PHE A 80 -13.23 25.29 -19.43
N SER A 81 -13.42 26.15 -18.47
CA SER A 81 -13.71 27.56 -18.66
C SER A 81 -12.75 28.41 -17.86
N ASP A 82 -12.80 29.74 -17.96
CA ASP A 82 -11.91 30.65 -17.23
C ASP A 82 -11.98 30.40 -15.71
N ASN A 83 -13.18 30.11 -15.20
CA ASN A 83 -13.46 30.06 -13.78
C ASN A 83 -13.95 28.68 -13.32
N SER A 84 -14.05 27.68 -14.21
CA SER A 84 -14.55 26.36 -13.81
C SER A 84 -13.94 25.23 -14.60
N ARG A 85 -13.85 24.07 -13.95
CA ARG A 85 -13.49 22.80 -14.54
C ARG A 85 -14.45 21.75 -14.05
N ILE A 86 -14.95 20.94 -14.99
CA ILE A 86 -15.74 19.74 -14.69
C ILE A 86 -15.11 18.60 -15.45
N SER A 87 -14.80 17.50 -14.77
CA SER A 87 -14.22 16.29 -15.35
C SER A 87 -15.03 15.07 -14.94
N LEU A 88 -15.37 14.25 -15.91
CA LEU A 88 -16.03 12.95 -15.74
C LEU A 88 -15.10 11.88 -16.30
N PHE A 89 -14.90 10.81 -15.54
CA PHE A 89 -14.04 9.71 -15.97
C PHE A 89 -14.59 8.37 -15.50
N GLY A 90 -14.32 7.35 -16.29
CA GLY A 90 -14.69 5.98 -15.98
C GLY A 90 -13.72 4.97 -16.59
N SER A 91 -13.58 3.84 -15.92
CA SER A 91 -12.80 2.71 -16.40
C SER A 91 -13.45 1.40 -15.96
N LEU A 92 -13.61 0.50 -16.92
CA LEU A 92 -14.12 -0.86 -16.70
C LEU A 92 -13.13 -1.82 -17.34
N ASN A 93 -12.56 -2.74 -16.58
CA ASN A 93 -11.64 -3.71 -17.16
C ASN A 93 -11.51 -4.97 -16.30
N ASN A 94 -11.06 -6.04 -16.92
CA ASN A 94 -10.62 -7.28 -16.27
C ASN A 94 -9.21 -7.69 -16.71
N THR A 95 -8.39 -6.72 -17.08
CA THR A 95 -6.99 -6.89 -17.50
C THR A 95 -5.98 -6.56 -16.40
N GLY A 96 -6.46 -6.28 -15.17
CA GLY A 96 -5.62 -5.88 -14.04
C GLY A 96 -5.17 -4.42 -14.09
N ASP A 97 -5.77 -3.59 -14.95
CA ASP A 97 -5.52 -2.15 -14.99
C ASP A 97 -6.37 -1.45 -13.91
N GLU A 98 -5.73 -0.71 -13.01
CA GLU A 98 -6.42 0.02 -11.94
C GLU A 98 -7.06 1.35 -12.41
N GLY A 99 -7.08 1.63 -13.72
CA GLY A 99 -7.72 2.80 -14.31
C GLY A 99 -6.84 4.06 -14.33
N PHE A 100 -7.38 5.24 -13.96
CA PHE A 100 -6.72 6.53 -14.07
C PHE A 100 -5.69 6.84 -12.95
N GLY A 101 -5.34 5.88 -12.12
CA GLY A 101 -4.53 6.06 -10.91
C GLY A 101 -3.01 6.25 -11.09
N GLY A 102 -2.49 6.39 -12.32
CA GLY A 102 -1.06 6.64 -12.58
C GLY A 102 -0.40 5.60 -13.49
N PRO A 103 0.87 5.81 -13.89
CA PRO A 103 1.59 4.93 -14.79
C PRO A 103 1.96 3.64 -14.07
N ARG A 104 1.06 2.69 -14.02
CA ARG A 104 1.39 1.33 -13.62
C ARG A 104 1.54 0.49 -14.87
N GLY A 105 2.69 -0.14 -14.99
CA GLY A 105 2.97 -1.06 -16.08
C GLY A 105 1.95 -2.19 -16.09
N PHE A 106 1.69 -2.72 -17.28
CA PHE A 106 0.84 -3.87 -17.50
C PHE A 106 1.09 -4.95 -16.43
N GLY A 107 0.07 -5.18 -15.64
CA GLY A 107 -0.28 -6.32 -14.87
C GLY A 107 0.81 -7.12 -14.15
N ARG A 108 1.13 -6.72 -12.94
CA ARG A 108 1.42 -7.68 -11.88
C ARG A 108 0.38 -7.49 -10.78
N SER A 109 -0.89 -7.71 -11.09
CA SER A 109 -1.87 -7.94 -10.04
C SER A 109 -1.70 -9.37 -9.52
N ASN A 110 -1.66 -9.53 -8.22
CA ASN A 110 -1.82 -10.86 -7.64
C ASN A 110 -3.25 -11.31 -7.91
N GLY A 111 -3.42 -12.37 -8.69
CA GLY A 111 -4.71 -12.90 -9.06
C GLY A 111 -5.32 -12.26 -10.33
N LEU A 112 -6.46 -12.79 -10.73
CA LEU A 112 -7.26 -12.28 -11.84
C LEU A 112 -8.12 -11.13 -11.32
N THR A 113 -7.75 -9.91 -11.67
CA THR A 113 -8.36 -8.69 -11.14
C THR A 113 -9.29 -8.08 -12.17
N SER A 114 -10.52 -7.75 -11.74
CA SER A 114 -11.47 -6.90 -12.45
C SER A 114 -11.65 -5.59 -11.70
N SER A 115 -11.75 -4.47 -12.41
CA SER A 115 -11.91 -3.14 -11.83
C SER A 115 -12.97 -2.34 -12.56
N LYS A 116 -13.82 -1.67 -11.80
CA LYS A 116 -14.82 -0.70 -12.28
C LYS A 116 -14.61 0.58 -11.50
N MET A 117 -14.41 1.69 -12.18
CA MET A 117 -14.20 2.98 -11.55
C MET A 117 -14.97 4.06 -12.32
N PHE A 118 -15.63 4.95 -11.58
CA PHE A 118 -16.27 6.16 -12.09
C PHE A 118 -15.94 7.32 -11.16
N GLY A 119 -15.76 8.49 -11.73
CA GLY A 119 -15.51 9.68 -10.95
C GLY A 119 -15.99 10.96 -11.63
N LEU A 120 -16.39 11.89 -10.79
CA LEU A 120 -16.69 13.28 -11.11
C LEU A 120 -15.77 14.18 -10.29
N ASP A 121 -15.19 15.16 -10.93
CA ASP A 121 -14.37 16.20 -10.32
C ASP A 121 -14.85 17.55 -10.83
N PHE A 122 -15.08 18.51 -9.95
CA PHE A 122 -15.47 19.85 -10.33
C PHE A 122 -14.72 20.90 -9.49
N GLU A 123 -14.45 22.04 -10.09
CA GLU A 123 -13.82 23.19 -9.48
C GLU A 123 -14.41 24.47 -10.10
N TRP A 124 -14.71 25.41 -9.26
CA TRP A 124 -15.19 26.74 -9.64
C TRP A 124 -14.58 27.79 -8.76
N GLU A 125 -14.17 28.89 -9.34
CA GLU A 125 -13.65 30.06 -8.64
C GLU A 125 -14.31 31.36 -9.16
N ASN A 126 -14.39 32.37 -8.32
CA ASN A 126 -15.00 33.64 -8.69
C ASN A 126 -14.08 34.63 -9.45
N GLY A 127 -12.96 34.11 -10.01
CA GLY A 127 -12.00 34.88 -10.81
C GLY A 127 -11.11 35.85 -10.05
N LYS A 128 -11.24 35.94 -8.72
CA LYS A 128 -10.39 36.77 -7.89
C LYS A 128 -9.04 36.11 -7.62
N LYS A 129 -7.98 36.92 -7.53
CA LYS A 129 -6.64 36.45 -7.25
C LYS A 129 -6.53 35.91 -5.82
N LYS A 130 -5.57 35.02 -5.55
CA LYS A 130 -5.23 34.63 -4.20
C LYS A 130 -4.97 35.84 -3.31
N ARG A 131 -5.50 35.82 -2.07
CA ARG A 131 -5.49 36.92 -1.07
C ARG A 131 -6.32 38.17 -1.44
N GLU A 132 -7.07 38.14 -2.51
CA GLU A 132 -8.01 39.21 -2.81
C GLU A 132 -9.26 39.08 -1.94
N THR A 133 -9.73 40.20 -1.39
CA THR A 133 -10.92 40.24 -0.53
C THR A 133 -12.13 39.66 -1.25
N GLY A 134 -12.79 38.71 -0.60
CA GLY A 134 -13.94 38.00 -1.15
C GLY A 134 -13.61 36.94 -2.22
N ARG A 135 -12.36 36.46 -2.34
CA ARG A 135 -12.06 35.30 -3.15
C ARG A 135 -12.82 34.09 -2.63
N LEU A 136 -13.48 33.39 -3.53
CA LEU A 136 -14.22 32.15 -3.23
C LEU A 136 -13.89 31.09 -4.29
N GLU A 137 -13.56 29.91 -3.83
CA GLU A 137 -13.35 28.72 -4.64
C GLU A 137 -14.17 27.57 -4.06
N LEU A 138 -14.93 26.92 -4.92
CA LEU A 138 -15.72 25.75 -4.61
C LEU A 138 -15.23 24.58 -5.47
N GLY A 139 -15.07 23.43 -4.88
CA GLY A 139 -14.66 22.24 -5.60
C GLY A 139 -15.17 20.99 -4.93
N GLY A 140 -14.95 19.88 -5.58
CA GLY A 140 -15.25 18.58 -5.01
C GLY A 140 -15.06 17.46 -5.98
N ASN A 141 -15.04 16.25 -5.42
CA ASN A 141 -14.98 15.03 -6.21
C ASN A 141 -15.84 13.94 -5.58
N VAL A 142 -16.33 13.07 -6.43
CA VAL A 142 -16.97 11.82 -6.04
C VAL A 142 -16.37 10.70 -6.88
N ARG A 143 -16.00 9.61 -6.22
CA ARG A 143 -15.46 8.41 -6.85
C ARG A 143 -16.21 7.18 -6.38
N TYR A 144 -16.53 6.34 -7.32
CA TYR A 144 -16.97 4.96 -7.14
C TYR A 144 -15.88 4.04 -7.65
N SER A 145 -15.54 3.01 -6.90
CA SER A 145 -14.68 1.93 -7.38
C SER A 145 -15.20 0.59 -6.89
N HIS A 146 -15.14 -0.40 -7.77
CA HIS A 146 -15.41 -1.80 -7.43
C HIS A 146 -14.28 -2.64 -7.99
N THR A 147 -13.66 -3.45 -7.15
CA THR A 147 -12.56 -4.33 -7.52
C THR A 147 -12.91 -5.75 -7.12
N GLY A 148 -12.82 -6.68 -8.04
CA GLY A 148 -12.94 -8.13 -7.81
C GLY A 148 -11.61 -8.82 -8.09
N VAL A 149 -11.21 -9.77 -7.25
CA VAL A 149 -9.97 -10.53 -7.39
C VAL A 149 -10.24 -12.02 -7.19
N ASP A 150 -9.85 -12.86 -8.17
CA ASP A 150 -9.76 -14.33 -8.04
C ASP A 150 -8.28 -14.68 -7.91
N LEU A 151 -7.88 -15.04 -6.71
CA LEU A 151 -6.49 -15.35 -6.37
C LEU A 151 -6.34 -16.84 -6.08
N LEU A 152 -5.50 -17.53 -6.86
CA LEU A 152 -4.97 -18.85 -6.56
C LEU A 152 -3.52 -18.68 -6.13
N ALA A 153 -3.21 -19.05 -4.89
CA ALA A 153 -1.87 -18.94 -4.32
C ALA A 153 -1.35 -20.31 -3.87
N LYS A 154 -0.15 -20.67 -4.31
CA LYS A 154 0.63 -21.79 -3.77
C LYS A 154 1.77 -21.21 -2.96
N THR A 155 1.89 -21.63 -1.70
CA THR A 155 2.89 -21.05 -0.79
C THR A 155 3.68 -22.18 -0.13
N ASN A 156 5.01 -22.01 -0.13
CA ASN A 156 5.95 -22.88 0.56
C ASN A 156 6.67 -22.02 1.60
N SER A 157 6.58 -22.42 2.86
CA SER A 157 7.19 -21.68 3.96
C SER A 157 8.11 -22.59 4.75
N GLU A 158 9.25 -22.05 5.14
CA GLU A 158 10.14 -22.61 6.11
C GLU A 158 10.09 -21.73 7.37
N ILE A 159 9.70 -22.33 8.48
CA ILE A 159 9.57 -21.68 9.79
C ILE A 159 10.85 -21.95 10.56
N PHE A 160 11.54 -20.90 10.97
CA PHE A 160 12.80 -20.99 11.72
C PHE A 160 12.52 -21.38 13.17
N LEU A 161 13.14 -22.43 13.61
CA LEU A 161 13.08 -22.93 14.99
C LEU A 161 14.37 -22.62 15.73
N THR A 162 14.50 -23.09 16.98
CA THR A 162 15.69 -22.91 17.82
C THR A 162 16.91 -23.60 17.25
N SER A 163 18.10 -23.15 17.67
CA SER A 163 19.39 -23.75 17.24
C SER A 163 19.45 -25.24 17.52
N GLY A 164 20.04 -26.00 16.60
CA GLY A 164 20.12 -27.46 16.69
C GLY A 164 18.84 -28.22 16.31
N SER A 165 17.78 -27.51 15.93
CA SER A 165 16.52 -28.09 15.43
C SER A 165 16.42 -27.95 13.92
N SER A 166 15.77 -28.94 13.27
CA SER A 166 15.37 -28.80 11.87
C SER A 166 14.28 -27.74 11.77
N SER A 167 14.26 -26.95 10.67
CA SER A 167 13.16 -26.07 10.35
C SER A 167 11.84 -26.84 10.23
N SER A 168 10.71 -26.19 10.48
CA SER A 168 9.41 -26.73 10.11
C SER A 168 9.00 -26.20 8.75
N PHE A 169 8.42 -27.05 7.92
CA PHE A 169 8.01 -26.73 6.55
C PHE A 169 6.49 -26.74 6.45
N ALA A 170 5.93 -25.68 5.88
CA ALA A 170 4.49 -25.57 5.66
C ALA A 170 4.20 -25.29 4.19
N ASN A 171 3.38 -26.14 3.58
CA ASN A 171 2.92 -25.98 2.22
C ASN A 171 1.44 -25.67 2.22
N SER A 172 1.00 -24.73 1.38
CA SER A 172 -0.41 -24.39 1.27
C SER A 172 -0.83 -24.07 -0.16
N LEU A 173 -2.07 -24.38 -0.46
CA LEU A 173 -2.80 -23.99 -1.66
C LEU A 173 -4.07 -23.25 -1.21
N SER A 174 -4.24 -22.02 -1.64
CA SER A 174 -5.42 -21.21 -1.31
C SER A 174 -6.02 -20.66 -2.58
N ARG A 175 -7.34 -20.79 -2.73
CA ARG A 175 -8.12 -20.03 -3.70
C ARG A 175 -9.05 -19.09 -2.98
N SER A 176 -8.98 -17.81 -3.29
CA SER A 176 -9.83 -16.79 -2.69
C SER A 176 -10.48 -15.90 -3.73
N PHE A 177 -11.71 -15.55 -3.47
CA PHE A 177 -12.47 -14.55 -4.22
C PHE A 177 -12.72 -13.38 -3.29
N SER A 178 -12.28 -12.19 -3.66
CA SER A 178 -12.56 -10.98 -2.91
C SER A 178 -13.19 -9.93 -3.80
N SER A 179 -14.14 -9.18 -3.27
CA SER A 179 -14.69 -8.01 -3.91
C SER A 179 -14.74 -6.85 -2.92
N SER A 180 -14.46 -5.67 -3.40
CA SER A 180 -14.52 -4.46 -2.60
C SER A 180 -15.14 -3.33 -3.41
N THR A 181 -16.18 -2.76 -2.85
CA THR A 181 -16.85 -1.55 -3.38
C THR A 181 -16.48 -0.39 -2.47
N PHE A 182 -16.05 0.71 -3.06
CA PHE A 182 -15.67 1.91 -2.36
C PHE A 182 -16.30 3.13 -3.03
N VAL A 183 -17.01 3.94 -2.25
CA VAL A 183 -17.55 5.24 -2.67
C VAL A 183 -16.95 6.29 -1.75
N ASN A 184 -16.33 7.30 -2.31
CA ASN A 184 -15.84 8.43 -1.53
C ASN A 184 -16.16 9.74 -2.22
N GLY A 185 -16.36 10.76 -1.42
CA GLY A 185 -16.54 12.13 -1.88
C GLY A 185 -15.91 13.13 -0.94
N GLU A 186 -15.47 14.21 -1.54
CA GLU A 186 -14.94 15.37 -0.85
C GLU A 186 -15.52 16.62 -1.48
N LEU A 187 -15.95 17.57 -0.66
CA LEU A 187 -16.23 18.94 -1.06
C LEU A 187 -15.12 19.85 -0.55
N LYS A 188 -14.87 20.93 -1.24
CA LYS A 188 -13.83 21.92 -0.94
C LYS A 188 -14.45 23.30 -1.00
N LEU A 189 -14.28 24.07 0.05
CA LEU A 189 -14.60 25.49 0.12
C LEU A 189 -13.36 26.26 0.57
N GLU A 190 -12.77 27.06 -0.32
CA GLU A 190 -11.72 28.02 0.05
C GLU A 190 -12.30 29.44 -0.03
N TRP A 191 -12.19 30.15 1.05
CA TRP A 191 -12.73 31.50 1.15
C TRP A 191 -11.72 32.47 1.81
N SER A 192 -11.50 33.62 1.15
CA SER A 192 -10.72 34.73 1.71
C SER A 192 -11.66 35.91 1.93
N PRO A 193 -12.34 36.03 3.11
CA PRO A 193 -13.26 37.09 3.40
C PRO A 193 -12.59 38.49 3.33
N ASP A 194 -11.33 38.54 3.72
CA ASP A 194 -10.44 39.71 3.60
C ASP A 194 -9.02 39.27 3.19
N SER A 195 -8.12 40.21 2.95
CA SER A 195 -6.74 39.96 2.52
C SER A 195 -5.86 39.29 3.60
N MET A 196 -6.33 39.18 4.85
CA MET A 196 -5.61 38.71 6.01
C MET A 196 -6.15 37.35 6.51
N THR A 197 -7.38 36.99 6.12
CA THR A 197 -8.05 35.76 6.59
C THR A 197 -8.21 34.78 5.45
N TYR A 198 -7.91 33.52 5.73
CA TYR A 198 -8.12 32.39 4.84
C TYR A 198 -8.85 31.29 5.58
N ILE A 199 -9.87 30.73 4.94
CA ILE A 199 -10.71 29.67 5.47
C ILE A 199 -10.75 28.55 4.41
N ASP A 200 -10.46 27.33 4.81
CA ASP A 200 -10.55 26.12 3.98
C ASP A 200 -11.40 25.10 4.73
N ILE A 201 -12.49 24.64 4.13
CA ILE A 201 -13.40 23.64 4.70
C ILE A 201 -13.54 22.50 3.72
N ARG A 202 -13.26 21.27 4.18
CA ARG A 202 -13.29 20.05 3.37
C ARG A 202 -14.08 18.95 4.06
N PRO A 203 -15.41 18.91 3.90
CA PRO A 203 -16.19 17.74 4.32
C PRO A 203 -15.92 16.54 3.42
N THR A 204 -15.89 15.36 4.02
CA THR A 204 -15.64 14.07 3.34
C THR A 204 -16.67 13.04 3.74
N PHE A 205 -17.01 12.16 2.82
CA PHE A 205 -17.77 10.95 3.13
C PHE A 205 -17.13 9.75 2.44
N SER A 206 -17.28 8.57 3.02
CA SER A 206 -16.91 7.33 2.38
C SER A 206 -17.82 6.18 2.80
N HIS A 207 -18.06 5.29 1.86
CA HIS A 207 -18.71 4.00 2.07
C HIS A 207 -17.81 2.92 1.52
N SER A 208 -17.60 1.86 2.29
CA SER A 208 -16.89 0.66 1.82
C SER A 208 -17.68 -0.59 2.14
N ASP A 209 -17.77 -1.49 1.17
CA ASP A 209 -18.37 -2.80 1.30
C ASP A 209 -17.41 -3.83 0.70
N SER A 210 -17.04 -4.83 1.50
CA SER A 210 -16.06 -5.84 1.12
C SER A 210 -16.58 -7.23 1.43
N HIS A 211 -16.40 -8.14 0.49
CA HIS A 211 -16.73 -9.54 0.63
C HIS A 211 -15.51 -10.38 0.27
N ASN A 212 -15.29 -11.43 1.02
CA ASN A 212 -14.25 -12.40 0.69
C ASN A 212 -14.72 -13.82 0.96
N SER A 213 -14.28 -14.75 0.13
CA SER A 213 -14.42 -16.19 0.39
C SER A 213 -13.11 -16.88 0.03
N ALA A 214 -12.69 -17.83 0.83
CA ALA A 214 -11.47 -18.57 0.59
C ALA A 214 -11.62 -20.05 0.94
N LYS A 215 -11.01 -20.88 0.12
CA LYS A 215 -10.76 -22.31 0.41
C LYS A 215 -9.26 -22.53 0.40
N SER A 216 -8.73 -23.11 1.49
CA SER A 216 -7.31 -23.39 1.60
C SER A 216 -7.07 -24.80 2.11
N ARG A 217 -6.03 -25.44 1.58
CA ARG A 217 -5.44 -26.67 2.07
C ARG A 217 -4.02 -26.38 2.49
N SER A 218 -3.60 -26.89 3.63
CA SER A 218 -2.23 -26.76 4.11
C SER A 218 -1.75 -28.02 4.79
N ALA A 219 -0.44 -28.22 4.79
CA ALA A 219 0.20 -29.29 5.54
C ALA A 219 1.52 -28.80 6.13
N THR A 220 1.84 -29.31 7.32
CA THR A 220 3.07 -28.98 8.04
C THR A 220 3.93 -30.25 8.18
N PHE A 221 5.23 -30.12 7.95
CA PHE A 221 6.21 -31.21 7.96
C PHE A 221 7.39 -30.87 8.87
N LYS A 222 7.97 -31.89 9.50
CA LYS A 222 9.15 -31.80 10.39
C LYS A 222 10.46 -31.63 9.63
N SER A 223 10.48 -31.97 8.34
CA SER A 223 11.65 -31.83 7.45
C SER A 223 11.17 -31.45 6.05
N ASP A 224 12.11 -31.10 5.17
CA ASP A 224 11.78 -30.71 3.80
C ASP A 224 11.06 -31.86 3.05
N PRO A 225 9.78 -31.68 2.68
CA PRO A 225 9.00 -32.71 2.01
C PRO A 225 9.33 -32.88 0.52
N TYR A 226 10.04 -31.93 -0.09
CA TYR A 226 10.33 -31.97 -1.52
C TYR A 226 11.34 -33.05 -1.91
N GLY A 227 12.13 -33.54 -0.96
CA GLY A 227 12.98 -34.71 -1.16
C GLY A 227 12.19 -36.04 -1.32
N LEU A 228 10.92 -36.05 -0.86
CA LEU A 228 10.06 -37.25 -0.89
C LEU A 228 8.96 -37.17 -1.97
N SER A 229 8.54 -35.99 -2.35
CA SER A 229 7.49 -35.76 -3.33
C SER A 229 7.68 -34.44 -4.05
N GLY A 230 7.51 -34.41 -5.38
CA GLY A 230 7.50 -33.16 -6.15
C GLY A 230 6.26 -32.28 -5.91
N SER A 231 5.17 -32.87 -5.35
CA SER A 231 3.94 -32.18 -4.95
C SER A 231 3.49 -32.62 -3.56
N PRO A 232 4.21 -32.24 -2.49
CA PRO A 232 3.97 -32.76 -1.14
C PRO A 232 2.54 -32.52 -0.64
N LEU A 233 1.97 -31.34 -0.96
CA LEU A 233 0.61 -31.00 -0.54
C LEU A 233 -0.43 -31.91 -1.19
N ASP A 234 -0.37 -32.13 -2.49
CA ASP A 234 -1.32 -33.01 -3.17
C ASP A 234 -1.16 -34.46 -2.72
N SER A 235 0.10 -34.89 -2.49
CA SER A 235 0.41 -36.25 -2.03
C SER A 235 -0.13 -36.52 -0.63
N ILE A 236 -0.07 -35.58 0.31
CA ILE A 236 -0.59 -35.78 1.68
C ILE A 236 -2.12 -35.72 1.75
N PHE A 237 -2.79 -35.10 0.78
CA PHE A 237 -4.25 -35.09 0.65
C PHE A 237 -4.79 -36.24 -0.24
N ALA A 238 -3.94 -37.06 -0.82
CA ALA A 238 -4.37 -38.23 -1.53
C ALA A 238 -5.13 -39.22 -0.63
N ALA A 239 -5.94 -40.09 -1.20
CA ALA A 239 -6.69 -41.10 -0.45
C ALA A 239 -5.76 -42.06 0.34
N ASN A 240 -4.61 -42.41 -0.24
CA ASN A 240 -3.57 -43.23 0.40
C ASN A 240 -2.21 -42.52 0.31
N PRO A 241 -1.89 -41.63 1.27
CA PRO A 241 -0.62 -40.92 1.29
C PRO A 241 0.55 -41.86 1.52
N ALA A 242 1.68 -41.62 0.87
CA ALA A 242 2.88 -42.47 1.05
C ALA A 242 3.38 -42.48 2.51
N ALA A 243 3.72 -43.63 3.05
CA ALA A 243 4.19 -43.81 4.44
C ALA A 243 5.39 -42.92 4.76
N ALA A 244 6.34 -42.75 3.83
CA ALA A 244 7.48 -41.83 4.00
C ALA A 244 7.07 -40.39 4.20
N LEU A 245 6.03 -39.91 3.52
CA LEU A 245 5.55 -38.53 3.65
C LEU A 245 4.74 -38.35 4.95
N THR A 246 3.92 -39.34 5.33
CA THR A 246 3.14 -39.28 6.57
C THR A 246 4.01 -39.34 7.82
N SER A 247 5.17 -40.00 7.77
CA SER A 247 6.12 -40.10 8.89
C SER A 247 6.75 -38.74 9.27
N ILE A 248 6.91 -37.84 8.31
CA ILE A 248 7.41 -36.49 8.53
C ILE A 248 6.28 -35.45 8.68
N ALA A 249 5.04 -35.79 8.34
CA ALA A 249 3.90 -34.91 8.47
C ALA A 249 3.52 -34.68 9.94
N VAL A 250 3.20 -33.47 10.31
CA VAL A 250 2.69 -33.06 11.62
C VAL A 250 1.18 -32.98 11.59
N ASN A 251 0.64 -32.21 10.63
CA ASN A 251 -0.79 -32.06 10.40
C ASN A 251 -1.10 -31.76 8.94
N ARG A 252 -2.37 -31.95 8.58
CA ARG A 252 -2.97 -31.37 7.39
C ARG A 252 -4.26 -30.63 7.79
N SER A 253 -4.58 -29.57 7.10
CA SER A 253 -5.76 -28.75 7.37
C SER A 253 -6.46 -28.32 6.10
N GLU A 254 -7.78 -28.48 6.07
CA GLU A 254 -8.65 -27.83 5.10
C GLU A 254 -9.46 -26.73 5.80
N ARG A 255 -9.46 -25.52 5.24
CA ARG A 255 -10.17 -24.37 5.79
C ARG A 255 -11.01 -23.69 4.71
N LEU A 256 -12.25 -23.39 5.09
CA LEU A 256 -13.17 -22.58 4.32
C LEU A 256 -13.47 -21.30 5.12
N SER A 257 -13.53 -20.16 4.46
CA SER A 257 -13.92 -18.91 5.11
C SER A 257 -14.74 -18.04 4.18
N LYS A 258 -15.71 -17.32 4.74
CA LYS A 258 -16.53 -16.32 4.07
C LYS A 258 -16.69 -15.13 4.99
N GLY A 259 -16.33 -13.95 4.53
CA GLY A 259 -16.41 -12.73 5.31
C GLY A 259 -17.09 -11.61 4.55
N SER A 260 -17.72 -10.70 5.28
CA SER A 260 -18.22 -9.43 4.77
C SER A 260 -17.90 -8.31 5.76
N SER A 261 -17.69 -7.11 5.24
CA SER A 261 -17.44 -5.93 6.06
C SER A 261 -18.01 -4.69 5.39
N VAL A 262 -18.86 -3.98 6.11
CA VAL A 262 -19.43 -2.70 5.66
C VAL A 262 -18.94 -1.61 6.61
N ASN A 263 -18.52 -0.48 6.05
CA ASN A 263 -18.12 0.68 6.84
C ASN A 263 -18.55 1.98 6.17
N ASN A 264 -19.19 2.86 6.93
CA ASN A 264 -19.60 4.20 6.54
C ASN A 264 -18.81 5.22 7.34
N SER A 265 -18.32 6.26 6.70
CA SER A 265 -17.57 7.31 7.37
C SER A 265 -17.98 8.69 6.86
N VAL A 266 -18.13 9.62 7.78
CA VAL A 266 -18.37 11.04 7.52
C VAL A 266 -17.35 11.83 8.34
N GLY A 267 -16.69 12.76 7.71
CA GLY A 267 -15.65 13.56 8.36
C GLY A 267 -15.41 14.89 7.65
N GLY A 268 -14.32 15.50 8.04
CA GLY A 268 -13.85 16.72 7.38
C GLY A 268 -12.79 17.46 8.16
N SER A 269 -12.23 18.45 7.49
CA SER A 269 -11.27 19.39 8.06
C SER A 269 -11.72 20.83 7.86
N MET A 270 -11.34 21.69 8.79
CA MET A 270 -11.50 23.14 8.69
C MET A 270 -10.18 23.78 9.11
N ASP A 271 -9.63 24.60 8.24
CA ASP A 271 -8.44 25.40 8.47
C ASP A 271 -8.80 26.89 8.43
N ILE A 272 -8.43 27.62 9.46
CA ILE A 272 -8.56 29.09 9.52
C ILE A 272 -7.17 29.65 9.79
N ILE A 273 -6.71 30.54 8.93
CA ILE A 273 -5.45 31.26 9.08
C ILE A 273 -5.76 32.77 9.10
N ARG A 274 -5.30 33.46 10.15
CA ARG A 274 -5.40 34.90 10.27
C ARG A 274 -4.01 35.50 10.40
N ARG A 275 -3.66 36.39 9.49
CA ARG A 275 -2.43 37.17 9.57
C ARG A 275 -2.64 38.33 10.53
N LEU A 276 -1.63 38.59 11.34
CA LEU A 276 -1.62 39.69 12.32
C LEU A 276 -0.57 40.72 11.87
N GLY A 277 -0.94 41.57 10.93
CA GLY A 277 -0.08 42.62 10.36
C GLY A 277 0.75 42.13 9.15
N SER A 278 1.66 42.99 8.69
CA SER A 278 2.41 42.80 7.43
C SER A 278 3.66 41.91 7.53
N LYS A 279 4.18 41.70 8.76
CA LYS A 279 5.48 41.02 8.97
C LYS A 279 5.43 39.50 9.02
N GLY A 280 4.29 38.87 8.70
CA GLY A 280 4.16 37.39 8.68
C GLY A 280 3.70 36.76 10.00
N ARG A 281 3.48 37.56 11.08
CA ARG A 281 2.83 37.06 12.31
C ARG A 281 1.45 36.51 11.99
N ASN A 282 1.14 35.32 12.49
CA ASN A 282 -0.16 34.70 12.23
C ASN A 282 -0.63 33.78 13.35
N VAL A 283 -1.95 33.61 13.38
CA VAL A 283 -2.64 32.60 14.18
C VAL A 283 -3.30 31.61 13.22
N SER A 284 -3.23 30.33 13.52
CA SER A 284 -3.90 29.28 12.77
C SER A 284 -4.76 28.41 13.69
N PHE A 285 -5.91 28.05 13.20
CA PHE A 285 -6.77 27.07 13.83
C PHE A 285 -7.09 25.98 12.83
N ARG A 286 -6.92 24.69 13.22
CA ARG A 286 -7.33 23.55 12.44
C ARG A 286 -8.22 22.64 13.28
N ALA A 287 -9.35 22.28 12.75
CA ALA A 287 -10.23 21.26 13.30
C ALA A 287 -10.37 20.11 12.30
N ASN A 288 -10.25 18.88 12.81
CA ASN A 288 -10.58 17.68 12.04
C ASN A 288 -11.60 16.88 12.83
N TYR A 289 -12.54 16.27 12.11
CA TYR A 289 -13.53 15.36 12.66
C TYR A 289 -13.71 14.18 11.71
N ASN A 290 -13.86 12.99 12.28
CA ASN A 290 -14.25 11.80 11.53
C ASN A 290 -15.09 10.88 12.40
N TYR A 291 -16.23 10.50 11.89
CA TYR A 291 -17.12 9.48 12.44
C TYR A 291 -17.17 8.32 11.47
N SER A 292 -17.06 7.09 11.99
CA SER A 292 -17.14 5.88 11.20
C SER A 292 -17.94 4.82 11.97
N GLN A 293 -18.87 4.18 11.27
CA GLN A 293 -19.68 3.09 11.77
C GLN A 293 -19.76 1.98 10.74
N GLY A 294 -19.61 0.76 11.20
CA GLY A 294 -19.67 -0.43 10.35
C GLY A 294 -19.80 -1.70 11.13
N HIS A 295 -19.79 -2.80 10.43
CA HIS A 295 -19.76 -4.14 11.01
C HIS A 295 -19.00 -5.09 10.10
N SER A 296 -18.54 -6.18 10.67
CA SER A 296 -18.00 -7.30 9.91
C SER A 296 -18.57 -8.62 10.41
N SER A 297 -18.75 -9.56 9.49
CA SER A 297 -19.13 -10.95 9.78
C SER A 297 -18.12 -11.89 9.16
N THR A 298 -17.86 -13.00 9.84
CA THR A 298 -16.96 -14.04 9.33
C THR A 298 -17.50 -15.41 9.69
N TYR A 299 -17.62 -16.25 8.68
CA TYR A 299 -17.88 -17.68 8.78
C TYR A 299 -16.57 -18.40 8.52
N SER A 300 -16.24 -19.41 9.33
CA SER A 300 -15.07 -20.23 9.09
C SER A 300 -15.30 -21.69 9.49
N ILE A 301 -14.89 -22.60 8.61
CA ILE A 301 -14.84 -24.03 8.85
C ILE A 301 -13.38 -24.44 8.79
N SER A 302 -12.94 -25.26 9.75
CA SER A 302 -11.58 -25.77 9.82
C SER A 302 -11.62 -27.24 10.17
N ASP A 303 -11.09 -28.10 9.31
CA ASP A 303 -10.87 -29.53 9.53
C ASP A 303 -9.37 -29.79 9.57
N ILE A 304 -8.88 -30.28 10.73
CA ILE A 304 -7.47 -30.52 10.98
C ILE A 304 -7.27 -31.98 11.36
N GLN A 305 -6.39 -32.65 10.63
CA GLN A 305 -5.96 -34.01 10.92
C GLN A 305 -4.50 -34.02 11.34
N TYR A 306 -4.20 -34.70 12.45
CA TYR A 306 -2.86 -34.81 13.02
C TYR A 306 -2.26 -36.22 12.75
N TYR A 307 -0.96 -36.27 12.51
CA TYR A 307 -0.23 -37.51 12.24
C TYR A 307 0.54 -38.05 13.46
N ASN A 308 0.34 -37.44 14.64
CA ASN A 308 0.99 -37.80 15.92
C ASN A 308 0.08 -38.55 16.90
N GLY A 309 -1.04 -39.13 16.44
CA GLY A 309 -2.04 -39.78 17.27
C GLY A 309 -2.99 -38.85 18.02
N LYS A 310 -2.90 -37.53 17.84
CA LYS A 310 -3.90 -36.58 18.33
C LYS A 310 -5.20 -36.71 17.56
N ALA A 311 -6.34 -36.57 18.22
CA ALA A 311 -7.65 -36.59 17.57
C ALA A 311 -7.80 -35.43 16.57
N ALA A 312 -8.47 -35.70 15.46
CA ALA A 312 -8.83 -34.67 14.49
C ALA A 312 -9.67 -33.57 15.14
N SER A 313 -9.54 -32.35 14.63
CA SER A 313 -10.28 -31.19 15.14
C SER A 313 -11.15 -30.62 14.02
N PHE A 314 -12.45 -30.55 14.25
CA PHE A 314 -13.40 -29.89 13.36
C PHE A 314 -14.05 -28.71 14.06
N LEU A 315 -14.00 -27.54 13.43
CA LEU A 315 -14.59 -26.29 13.93
C LEU A 315 -15.44 -25.65 12.85
N ASN A 316 -16.66 -25.23 13.22
CA ASN A 316 -17.56 -24.48 12.39
C ASN A 316 -18.01 -23.25 13.20
N GLN A 317 -17.60 -22.06 12.77
CA GLN A 317 -17.67 -20.86 13.57
C GLN A 317 -18.26 -19.69 12.81
N TYR A 318 -18.96 -18.83 13.53
CA TYR A 318 -19.45 -17.54 13.06
C TYR A 318 -19.00 -16.44 14.03
N SER A 319 -18.60 -15.30 13.49
CA SER A 319 -18.27 -14.12 14.27
C SER A 319 -18.96 -12.89 13.71
N TRP A 320 -19.49 -12.04 14.59
CA TRP A 320 -20.09 -10.76 14.29
C TRP A 320 -19.40 -9.67 15.07
N THR A 321 -18.96 -8.60 14.39
CA THR A 321 -18.21 -7.51 15.01
C THR A 321 -18.73 -6.16 14.52
N PRO A 322 -19.68 -5.53 15.24
CA PRO A 322 -20.01 -4.13 15.04
C PRO A 322 -18.87 -3.25 15.53
N LYS A 323 -18.67 -2.13 14.88
CA LYS A 323 -17.61 -1.19 15.18
C LYS A 323 -18.08 0.25 15.02
N LYS A 324 -17.77 1.08 15.98
CA LYS A 324 -18.03 2.51 15.96
C LYS A 324 -16.77 3.25 16.36
N THR A 325 -16.41 4.26 15.57
CA THR A 325 -15.22 5.08 15.82
C THR A 325 -15.57 6.54 15.58
N TYR A 326 -15.17 7.43 16.47
CA TYR A 326 -15.12 8.84 16.19
C TYR A 326 -13.84 9.45 16.75
N ASN A 327 -13.28 10.36 16.01
CA ASN A 327 -12.09 11.08 16.39
C ASN A 327 -12.24 12.55 16.00
N TYR A 328 -11.68 13.42 16.81
CA TYR A 328 -11.51 14.82 16.47
C TYR A 328 -10.19 15.35 17.00
N SER A 329 -9.67 16.35 16.31
CA SER A 329 -8.51 17.09 16.76
C SER A 329 -8.70 18.58 16.53
N LEU A 330 -8.24 19.36 17.49
CA LEU A 330 -8.25 20.81 17.49
C LEU A 330 -6.82 21.29 17.66
N ARG A 331 -6.31 22.02 16.66
CA ARG A 331 -4.95 22.55 16.67
C ARG A 331 -4.98 24.05 16.61
N PHE A 332 -4.29 24.71 17.55
CA PHE A 332 -4.02 26.13 17.58
C PHE A 332 -2.54 26.34 17.31
N GLY A 333 -2.22 27.25 16.43
CA GLY A 333 -0.86 27.62 16.09
C GLY A 333 -0.66 29.13 16.15
N TYR A 334 0.50 29.53 16.67
CA TYR A 334 0.99 30.88 16.64
C TYR A 334 2.39 30.89 16.04
N SER A 335 2.64 31.88 15.17
CA SER A 335 3.93 32.05 14.53
C SER A 335 4.37 33.49 14.65
N GLU A 336 5.55 33.72 15.22
CA GLU A 336 6.16 35.01 15.49
C GLU A 336 7.48 35.16 14.72
N PRO A 337 7.59 36.09 13.75
CA PRO A 337 8.86 36.50 13.18
C PRO A 337 9.59 37.42 14.18
N PHE A 338 10.60 36.87 14.88
CA PHE A 338 11.34 37.61 15.93
C PHE A 338 12.64 38.27 15.43
N ALA A 339 13.18 37.79 14.30
CA ALA A 339 14.35 38.35 13.64
C ALA A 339 14.28 38.17 12.12
N LYS A 340 15.22 38.79 11.39
CA LYS A 340 15.25 38.64 9.92
C LYS A 340 15.46 37.15 9.56
N ASN A 341 14.54 36.60 8.80
CA ASN A 341 14.51 35.19 8.36
C ASN A 341 14.26 34.16 9.49
N TRP A 342 14.04 34.61 10.74
CA TRP A 342 13.76 33.70 11.86
C TRP A 342 12.30 33.78 12.30
N ASN A 343 11.70 32.61 12.53
CA ASN A 343 10.35 32.45 13.06
C ASN A 343 10.35 31.49 14.23
N ALA A 344 9.69 31.85 15.31
CA ALA A 344 9.31 30.96 16.38
C ALA A 344 7.88 30.48 16.16
N GLN A 345 7.62 29.21 16.45
CA GLN A 345 6.30 28.59 16.31
C GLN A 345 5.92 27.87 17.59
N VAL A 346 4.72 28.09 18.03
CA VAL A 346 4.08 27.34 19.11
C VAL A 346 2.80 26.76 18.57
N ARG A 347 2.62 25.44 18.70
CA ARG A 347 1.39 24.75 18.30
C ARG A 347 0.91 23.92 19.48
N TYR A 348 -0.36 24.04 19.78
CA TYR A 348 -1.06 23.17 20.70
C TYR A 348 -2.10 22.37 19.93
N GLU A 349 -2.11 21.06 20.13
CA GLU A 349 -3.10 20.17 19.55
C GLU A 349 -3.71 19.28 20.64
N TYR A 350 -5.01 19.34 20.73
CA TYR A 350 -5.79 18.37 21.46
C TYR A 350 -6.40 17.38 20.49
N SER A 351 -6.21 16.07 20.71
CA SER A 351 -6.89 15.03 19.94
C SER A 351 -7.54 14.00 20.83
N PHE A 352 -8.73 13.59 20.42
CA PHE A 352 -9.53 12.56 21.06
C PHE A 352 -9.92 11.50 20.04
N ARG A 353 -9.83 10.23 20.45
CA ARG A 353 -10.31 9.09 19.68
C ARG A 353 -11.12 8.17 20.56
N TYR A 354 -12.30 7.84 20.11
CA TYR A 354 -13.16 6.78 20.62
C TYR A 354 -13.25 5.66 19.62
N GLN A 355 -13.15 4.44 20.09
CA GLN A 355 -13.38 3.25 19.29
C GLN A 355 -14.13 2.24 20.17
N ASP A 356 -15.21 1.72 19.61
CA ASP A 356 -16.01 0.65 20.14
C ASP A 356 -15.89 -0.54 19.19
N SER A 357 -15.66 -1.74 19.73
CA SER A 357 -15.48 -2.96 18.93
C SER A 357 -15.92 -4.16 19.74
N ASP A 358 -17.12 -4.63 19.44
CA ASP A 358 -17.77 -5.74 20.13
C ASP A 358 -17.76 -6.96 19.21
N ARG A 359 -17.00 -8.00 19.57
CA ARG A 359 -16.99 -9.25 18.83
C ARG A 359 -17.79 -10.31 19.56
N SER A 360 -18.87 -10.78 18.93
CA SER A 360 -19.60 -11.97 19.35
C SER A 360 -19.20 -13.15 18.48
N ARG A 361 -18.81 -14.27 19.09
CA ARG A 361 -18.43 -15.51 18.40
C ARG A 361 -19.43 -16.61 18.75
N TYR A 362 -19.68 -17.49 17.79
CA TYR A 362 -20.61 -18.60 17.87
C TYR A 362 -19.94 -19.88 17.35
N ASN A 363 -20.02 -20.96 18.10
CA ASN A 363 -19.50 -22.28 17.73
C ASN A 363 -20.64 -23.12 17.12
N LEU A 364 -20.87 -22.97 15.83
CA LEU A 364 -21.96 -23.65 15.13
C LEU A 364 -21.82 -25.17 15.16
N ASN A 365 -20.63 -25.72 15.32
CA ASN A 365 -20.40 -27.14 15.49
C ASN A 365 -21.01 -27.74 16.78
N GLU A 366 -21.41 -26.88 17.73
CA GLU A 366 -22.07 -27.29 18.99
C GLU A 366 -23.60 -27.40 18.86
N ILE A 367 -24.20 -27.01 17.71
CA ILE A 367 -25.65 -27.11 17.48
C ILE A 367 -26.08 -28.58 17.48
N ASP A 368 -25.40 -29.39 16.68
CA ASP A 368 -25.57 -30.85 16.66
C ASP A 368 -24.34 -31.52 16.00
N SER A 369 -24.10 -32.78 16.38
CA SER A 369 -22.95 -33.55 15.91
C SER A 369 -23.19 -34.27 14.57
N LEU A 370 -24.42 -34.34 14.09
CA LEU A 370 -24.77 -35.07 12.86
C LEU A 370 -24.66 -34.18 11.62
N THR A 371 -24.94 -32.88 11.77
CA THR A 371 -24.90 -31.89 10.69
C THR A 371 -23.85 -30.82 10.98
N TRP A 372 -24.12 -29.87 11.84
CA TRP A 372 -23.25 -28.71 12.08
C TRP A 372 -21.85 -29.06 12.58
N GLY A 373 -21.73 -30.13 13.36
CA GLY A 373 -20.48 -30.67 13.91
C GLY A 373 -19.84 -31.77 13.05
N ASN A 374 -20.43 -32.13 11.91
CA ASN A 374 -19.96 -33.21 11.06
C ASN A 374 -19.15 -32.69 9.87
N PRO A 375 -17.86 -33.02 9.73
CA PRO A 375 -17.02 -32.56 8.62
C PRO A 375 -17.49 -33.04 7.23
N GLN A 376 -18.43 -33.97 7.16
CA GLN A 376 -18.96 -34.49 5.89
C GLN A 376 -20.40 -34.04 5.58
N ALA A 377 -21.10 -33.41 6.54
CA ALA A 377 -22.54 -33.10 6.42
C ALA A 377 -22.91 -31.67 6.85
N TYR A 378 -21.93 -30.79 7.10
CA TYR A 378 -22.22 -29.42 7.55
C TYR A 378 -22.97 -28.60 6.50
N PRO A 379 -23.87 -27.65 6.92
CA PRO A 379 -24.57 -26.77 6.02
C PRO A 379 -23.63 -25.90 5.16
N PRO A 380 -24.07 -25.40 4.00
CA PRO A 380 -23.26 -24.52 3.16
C PRO A 380 -22.68 -23.32 3.93
N LEU A 381 -21.41 -22.99 3.67
CA LEU A 381 -20.72 -21.91 4.36
C LEU A 381 -21.45 -20.56 4.21
N GLY A 382 -21.79 -19.94 5.32
CA GLY A 382 -22.57 -18.70 5.40
C GLY A 382 -24.02 -18.92 5.81
N THR A 383 -24.43 -20.17 6.09
CA THR A 383 -25.74 -20.49 6.66
C THR A 383 -25.70 -20.26 8.17
N LEU A 384 -26.79 -19.74 8.72
CA LEU A 384 -27.05 -19.63 10.16
C LEU A 384 -28.34 -20.36 10.50
N PRO A 385 -28.51 -20.82 11.76
CA PRO A 385 -29.79 -21.35 12.20
C PRO A 385 -30.89 -20.30 12.04
N THR A 386 -32.06 -20.76 11.64
CA THR A 386 -33.25 -19.88 11.43
C THR A 386 -33.76 -19.27 12.74
N GLU A 387 -33.62 -20.01 13.82
CA GLU A 387 -34.06 -19.57 15.16
C GLU A 387 -32.94 -18.85 15.89
N ALA A 388 -33.18 -17.60 16.26
CA ALA A 388 -32.21 -16.79 16.99
C ALA A 388 -31.77 -17.41 18.33
N GLN A 389 -32.70 -18.19 18.99
CA GLN A 389 -32.44 -18.87 20.23
C GLN A 389 -31.36 -19.96 20.09
N VAL A 390 -31.39 -20.73 18.98
CA VAL A 390 -30.39 -21.75 18.68
C VAL A 390 -29.02 -21.12 18.50
N LEU A 391 -28.94 -19.99 17.77
CA LEU A 391 -27.68 -19.26 17.60
C LEU A 391 -27.15 -18.73 18.95
N GLN A 392 -28.01 -18.17 19.80
CA GLN A 392 -27.60 -17.67 21.10
C GLN A 392 -27.15 -18.79 22.06
N ALA A 393 -27.72 -19.98 21.98
CA ALA A 393 -27.33 -21.13 22.77
C ALA A 393 -25.89 -21.60 22.52
N VAL A 394 -25.38 -21.40 21.30
CA VAL A 394 -24.02 -21.78 20.90
C VAL A 394 -23.04 -20.59 20.88
N ARG A 395 -23.40 -19.47 21.56
CA ARG A 395 -22.52 -18.33 21.70
C ARG A 395 -21.28 -18.70 22.51
N ASP A 396 -20.13 -18.48 21.90
CA ASP A 396 -18.84 -18.69 22.54
C ASP A 396 -18.46 -17.47 23.39
N ASP A 397 -19.00 -17.40 24.61
CA ASP A 397 -18.72 -16.32 25.55
C ASP A 397 -17.24 -16.24 25.91
N TYR A 398 -16.53 -17.36 25.85
CA TYR A 398 -15.10 -17.44 26.12
C TYR A 398 -14.28 -16.63 25.12
N ASN A 399 -14.62 -16.67 23.82
CA ASN A 399 -13.95 -15.96 22.73
C ASN A 399 -14.73 -14.72 22.25
N SER A 400 -15.88 -14.41 22.84
CA SER A 400 -16.57 -13.12 22.65
C SER A 400 -15.88 -12.04 23.49
N GLN A 401 -15.78 -10.83 22.93
CA GLN A 401 -15.09 -9.72 23.60
C GLN A 401 -15.75 -8.39 23.26
N TYR A 402 -15.83 -7.53 24.26
CA TYR A 402 -16.40 -6.18 24.15
C TYR A 402 -15.34 -5.19 24.60
N ALA A 403 -15.03 -4.23 23.74
CA ALA A 403 -13.91 -3.32 23.98
C ALA A 403 -14.27 -1.89 23.64
N THR A 404 -14.15 -0.99 24.61
CA THR A 404 -14.26 0.45 24.41
C THR A 404 -12.91 1.11 24.66
N TYR A 405 -12.38 1.75 23.62
CA TYR A 405 -11.11 2.44 23.64
C TYR A 405 -11.31 3.96 23.59
N ARG A 406 -10.69 4.69 24.53
CA ARG A 406 -10.66 6.16 24.56
C ARG A 406 -9.22 6.63 24.65
N TYR A 407 -8.82 7.44 23.71
CA TYR A 407 -7.48 8.01 23.64
C TYR A 407 -7.54 9.53 23.67
N PHE A 408 -6.77 10.12 24.56
CA PHE A 408 -6.62 11.55 24.73
C PHE A 408 -5.16 11.92 24.52
N ASN A 409 -4.88 12.85 23.65
CA ASN A 409 -3.55 13.36 23.43
C ASN A 409 -3.54 14.88 23.44
N ASN A 410 -2.65 15.44 24.24
CA ASN A 410 -2.32 16.85 24.21
C ASN A 410 -0.91 16.97 23.65
N SER A 411 -0.71 17.75 22.63
CA SER A 411 0.60 17.93 22.01
C SER A 411 0.95 19.40 22.01
N VAL A 412 2.08 19.75 22.64
CA VAL A 412 2.68 21.08 22.55
C VAL A 412 3.93 20.95 21.68
N ASN A 413 3.94 21.61 20.53
CA ASN A 413 5.09 21.68 19.66
C ASN A 413 5.72 23.06 19.70
N LEU A 414 6.99 23.12 20.08
CA LEU A 414 7.82 24.32 20.05
C LEU A 414 8.82 24.18 18.91
N GLY A 415 8.91 25.17 18.07
CA GLY A 415 9.81 25.14 16.93
C GLY A 415 10.40 26.50 16.60
N VAL A 416 11.58 26.47 16.03
CA VAL A 416 12.26 27.61 15.43
C VAL A 416 12.58 27.30 13.98
N ARG A 417 12.45 28.32 13.15
CA ARG A 417 12.71 28.21 11.73
C ARG A 417 13.58 29.37 11.27
N TYR A 418 14.61 29.03 10.52
CA TYR A 418 15.38 29.97 9.73
C TYR A 418 15.17 29.70 8.25
N ASN A 419 14.87 30.73 7.48
CA ASN A 419 14.68 30.56 6.04
C ASN A 419 15.21 31.78 5.27
N ASN A 420 16.19 31.51 4.41
CA ASN A 420 16.66 32.46 3.41
C ASN A 420 16.70 31.78 2.02
N LYS A 421 17.26 32.45 1.00
CA LYS A 421 17.32 31.91 -0.36
C LYS A 421 18.24 30.67 -0.51
N ILE A 422 19.16 30.45 0.43
CA ILE A 422 20.23 29.44 0.36
C ILE A 422 20.03 28.37 1.43
N VAL A 423 19.73 28.79 2.65
CA VAL A 423 19.62 27.93 3.81
C VAL A 423 18.22 27.95 4.37
N ARG A 424 17.73 26.78 4.66
CA ARG A 424 16.53 26.59 5.45
C ARG A 424 16.85 25.60 6.58
N PHE A 425 16.47 26.01 7.78
CA PHE A 425 16.66 25.23 8.99
C PHE A 425 15.37 25.26 9.80
N ASP A 426 14.83 24.10 10.12
CA ASP A 426 13.67 23.92 11.00
C ASP A 426 14.08 22.99 12.13
N ALA A 427 13.94 23.41 13.37
CA ALA A 427 14.11 22.56 14.54
C ALA A 427 12.93 22.70 15.49
N GLY A 428 12.52 21.61 16.08
CA GLY A 428 11.40 21.61 16.99
C GLY A 428 11.37 20.40 17.92
N VAL A 429 10.64 20.56 19.00
CA VAL A 429 10.38 19.50 19.98
C VAL A 429 8.88 19.48 20.27
N SER A 430 8.30 18.29 20.21
CA SER A 430 6.90 18.05 20.59
C SER A 430 6.83 17.33 21.93
N PHE A 431 6.06 17.87 22.85
CA PHE A 431 5.73 17.28 24.15
C PHE A 431 4.32 16.72 24.06
N ASN A 432 4.17 15.40 24.27
CA ASN A 432 2.94 14.69 24.00
C ASN A 432 2.48 13.90 25.25
N PRO A 433 1.84 14.55 26.26
CA PRO A 433 1.16 13.81 27.31
C PRO A 433 -0.09 13.12 26.74
N GLN A 434 -0.13 11.80 26.91
CA GLN A 434 -1.16 10.95 26.39
C GLN A 434 -1.83 10.18 27.52
N ARG A 435 -3.15 10.00 27.43
CA ARG A 435 -3.92 9.13 28.30
C ARG A 435 -4.77 8.20 27.45
N THR A 436 -4.65 6.92 27.72
CA THR A 436 -5.47 5.89 27.11
C THR A 436 -6.30 5.19 28.16
N LYS A 437 -7.59 5.02 27.91
CA LYS A 437 -8.49 4.22 28.72
C LYS A 437 -9.08 3.14 27.83
N LEU A 438 -8.91 1.87 28.23
CA LEU A 438 -9.54 0.72 27.62
C LEU A 438 -10.44 0.07 28.65
N ALA A 439 -11.75 0.07 28.41
CA ALA A 439 -12.67 -0.82 29.09
C ALA A 439 -12.80 -2.08 28.23
N TYR A 440 -12.65 -3.23 28.88
CA TYR A 440 -12.59 -4.51 28.20
C TYR A 440 -13.34 -5.56 29.00
N GLU A 441 -14.26 -6.26 28.35
CA GLU A 441 -15.10 -7.28 28.92
C GLU A 441 -15.00 -8.58 28.12
N ARG A 442 -14.86 -9.70 28.82
CA ARG A 442 -14.92 -11.06 28.32
C ARG A 442 -15.74 -11.92 29.25
N PRO A 443 -17.04 -12.09 28.95
CA PRO A 443 -17.95 -12.74 29.89
C PRO A 443 -17.55 -14.17 30.27
N GLY A 444 -17.15 -14.99 29.28
CA GLY A 444 -16.75 -16.37 29.52
C GLY A 444 -15.43 -16.56 30.24
N GLN A 445 -14.65 -15.48 30.44
CA GLN A 445 -13.41 -15.51 31.22
C GLN A 445 -13.48 -14.71 32.50
N ASN A 446 -14.67 -14.20 32.87
CA ASN A 446 -14.88 -13.29 33.99
C ASN A 446 -13.91 -12.10 34.00
N ILE A 447 -13.57 -11.60 32.81
CA ILE A 447 -12.75 -10.43 32.65
C ILE A 447 -13.70 -9.25 32.42
N ASP A 448 -13.74 -8.33 33.36
CA ASP A 448 -14.29 -6.99 33.24
C ASP A 448 -13.26 -6.04 33.82
N THR A 449 -12.54 -5.35 32.97
CA THR A 449 -11.42 -4.53 33.43
C THR A 449 -11.33 -3.20 32.67
N THR A 450 -10.87 -2.21 33.40
CA THR A 450 -10.52 -0.92 32.79
C THR A 450 -9.03 -0.64 32.98
N VAL A 451 -8.29 -0.64 31.89
CA VAL A 451 -6.87 -0.30 31.90
C VAL A 451 -6.71 1.17 31.53
N VAL A 452 -6.03 1.93 32.40
CA VAL A 452 -5.67 3.32 32.14
C VAL A 452 -4.17 3.44 32.04
N ARG A 453 -3.68 3.95 30.91
CA ARG A 453 -2.27 4.18 30.68
C ARG A 453 -2.03 5.67 30.44
N LYS A 454 -1.07 6.24 31.15
CA LYS A 454 -0.58 7.60 30.95
C LYS A 454 0.84 7.53 30.45
N VAL A 455 1.15 8.24 29.39
CA VAL A 455 2.49 8.28 28.78
C VAL A 455 2.84 9.70 28.42
N PHE A 456 4.08 10.08 28.65
CA PHE A 456 4.63 11.35 28.22
C PHE A 456 5.77 11.11 27.23
N ASN A 457 5.59 11.56 25.98
CA ASN A 457 6.58 11.41 24.92
C ASN A 457 7.14 12.76 24.53
N VAL A 458 8.45 12.79 24.32
CA VAL A 458 9.16 13.97 23.77
C VAL A 458 9.69 13.57 22.39
N SER A 459 9.28 14.29 21.35
CA SER A 459 9.61 13.96 19.96
C SER A 459 10.38 15.11 19.31
N PRO A 460 11.73 15.01 19.22
CA PRO A 460 12.53 15.99 18.50
C PRO A 460 12.43 15.80 17.00
N GLN A 461 12.51 16.92 16.29
CA GLN A 461 12.58 16.94 14.83
C GLN A 461 13.51 18.03 14.35
N MET A 462 14.22 17.77 13.27
CA MET A 462 15.13 18.71 12.63
C MET A 462 15.08 18.54 11.13
N ARG A 463 15.02 19.63 10.39
CA ARG A 463 15.13 19.66 8.95
C ARG A 463 16.13 20.76 8.56
N PHE A 464 17.05 20.39 7.68
CA PHE A 464 18.02 21.30 7.13
C PHE A 464 18.03 21.15 5.62
N ARG A 465 17.90 22.28 4.89
CA ARG A 465 18.02 22.32 3.43
C ARG A 465 19.07 23.36 3.07
N TYR A 466 19.97 22.98 2.19
CA TYR A 466 20.97 23.85 1.61
C TYR A 466 20.83 23.86 0.09
N GLN A 467 20.63 25.02 -0.50
CA GLN A 467 20.45 25.23 -1.92
C GLN A 467 21.76 25.77 -2.52
N PHE A 468 22.54 24.88 -3.14
CA PHE A 468 23.84 25.25 -3.75
C PHE A 468 23.63 26.16 -4.98
N SER A 469 22.54 25.91 -5.74
CA SER A 469 22.15 26.70 -6.91
C SER A 469 20.65 26.58 -7.10
N LYS A 470 20.11 27.26 -8.11
CA LYS A 470 18.68 27.13 -8.46
C LYS A 470 18.25 25.69 -8.82
N THR A 471 19.19 24.83 -9.15
CA THR A 471 18.93 23.45 -9.62
C THR A 471 19.51 22.40 -8.73
N ASN A 472 20.32 22.77 -7.72
CA ASN A 472 21.02 21.81 -6.86
C ASN A 472 20.70 22.10 -5.38
N GLN A 473 20.21 21.08 -4.69
CA GLN A 473 19.87 21.20 -3.27
C GLN A 473 20.23 19.91 -2.51
N PHE A 474 20.58 20.13 -1.26
CA PHE A 474 20.78 19.09 -0.25
C PHE A 474 19.72 19.25 0.83
N GLU A 475 19.19 18.14 1.33
CA GLU A 475 18.24 18.11 2.41
C GLU A 475 18.58 17.02 3.41
N PHE A 476 18.52 17.37 4.69
CA PHE A 476 18.67 16.47 5.82
C PHE A 476 17.44 16.57 6.71
N ASN A 477 16.87 15.42 7.07
CA ASN A 477 15.72 15.33 7.97
C ASN A 477 16.04 14.32 9.08
N TYR A 478 15.77 14.71 10.31
CA TYR A 478 15.79 13.83 11.47
C TYR A 478 14.49 13.92 12.23
N ARG A 479 13.96 12.77 12.66
CA ARG A 479 12.78 12.68 13.50
C ARG A 479 12.93 11.55 14.51
N GLY A 480 12.77 11.89 15.81
CA GLY A 480 12.57 10.93 16.89
C GLY A 480 11.10 10.86 17.27
N SER A 481 10.54 9.67 17.40
CA SER A 481 9.13 9.50 17.80
C SER A 481 8.92 8.22 18.59
N ALA A 482 8.05 8.29 19.61
CA ALA A 482 7.62 7.12 20.34
C ALA A 482 6.40 6.48 19.68
N SER A 483 6.39 5.16 19.57
CA SER A 483 5.26 4.36 19.13
C SER A 483 4.71 3.54 20.29
N GLN A 484 3.41 3.70 20.57
CA GLN A 484 2.76 2.96 21.65
C GLN A 484 2.34 1.58 21.16
N PRO A 485 2.42 0.53 22.02
CA PRO A 485 1.76 -0.73 21.73
C PRO A 485 0.26 -0.51 21.51
N SER A 486 -0.34 -1.30 20.61
CA SER A 486 -1.80 -1.32 20.51
C SER A 486 -2.41 -1.78 21.84
N MET A 487 -3.58 -1.26 22.18
CA MET A 487 -4.22 -1.67 23.44
C MET A 487 -4.57 -3.16 23.43
N THR A 488 -4.93 -3.70 22.28
CA THR A 488 -5.16 -5.15 22.12
C THR A 488 -3.92 -5.99 22.43
N ASN A 489 -2.73 -5.49 22.06
CA ASN A 489 -1.49 -6.17 22.39
C ASN A 489 -1.14 -6.12 23.90
N LEU A 490 -1.72 -5.18 24.64
CA LEU A 490 -1.52 -5.04 26.08
C LEU A 490 -2.51 -5.88 26.92
N LEU A 491 -3.51 -6.47 26.28
CA LEU A 491 -4.45 -7.34 26.96
C LEU A 491 -3.90 -8.76 27.01
N ASP A 492 -3.95 -9.39 28.17
CA ASP A 492 -3.63 -10.81 28.34
C ASP A 492 -4.81 -11.68 27.86
N VAL A 493 -5.04 -11.61 26.55
CA VAL A 493 -6.18 -12.23 25.89
C VAL A 493 -5.70 -13.16 24.79
N VAL A 494 -6.23 -14.36 24.82
CA VAL A 494 -5.94 -15.41 23.83
C VAL A 494 -6.95 -15.36 22.70
N ASP A 495 -6.49 -15.45 21.48
CA ASP A 495 -7.30 -15.70 20.27
C ASP A 495 -6.88 -17.04 19.66
N ASP A 496 -7.74 -18.04 19.78
CA ASP A 496 -7.60 -19.39 19.27
C ASP A 496 -8.54 -19.68 18.08
N SER A 497 -9.06 -18.62 17.45
CA SER A 497 -9.94 -18.74 16.27
C SER A 497 -9.29 -19.47 15.10
N ASN A 498 -7.97 -19.50 15.07
CA ASN A 498 -7.20 -20.38 14.20
C ASN A 498 -6.46 -21.41 15.06
N PRO A 499 -6.89 -22.68 15.09
CA PRO A 499 -6.30 -23.68 15.95
C PRO A 499 -4.82 -23.98 15.73
N LEU A 500 -4.27 -23.60 14.56
CA LEU A 500 -2.85 -23.77 14.22
C LEU A 500 -2.03 -22.48 14.42
N LEU A 501 -2.69 -21.38 14.79
CA LEU A 501 -2.04 -20.10 15.11
C LEU A 501 -2.79 -19.42 16.24
N ILE A 502 -2.32 -19.58 17.44
CA ILE A 502 -2.91 -19.02 18.65
C ILE A 502 -2.16 -17.75 19.01
N THR A 503 -2.88 -16.65 19.17
CA THR A 503 -2.28 -15.36 19.49
C THR A 503 -2.67 -14.89 20.89
N MET A 504 -1.78 -14.15 21.55
CA MET A 504 -1.94 -13.65 22.90
C MET A 504 -1.35 -12.25 23.02
N GLY A 505 -1.95 -11.41 23.84
CA GLY A 505 -1.37 -10.11 24.18
C GLY A 505 -0.27 -10.20 25.25
N ASN A 506 0.36 -9.05 25.53
CA ASN A 506 1.41 -8.93 26.55
C ASN A 506 1.26 -7.60 27.30
N PRO A 507 0.77 -7.61 28.55
CA PRO A 507 0.62 -6.41 29.36
C PRO A 507 1.94 -5.70 29.68
N GLY A 508 3.07 -6.44 29.63
CA GLY A 508 4.39 -5.93 29.92
C GLY A 508 5.04 -5.09 28.81
N LEU A 509 4.36 -4.89 27.67
CA LEU A 509 4.94 -4.15 26.55
C LEU A 509 5.21 -2.69 26.90
N LYS A 510 6.42 -2.26 26.55
CA LYS A 510 6.86 -0.86 26.64
C LYS A 510 6.71 -0.16 25.28
N PRO A 511 6.58 1.17 25.26
CA PRO A 511 6.66 1.93 24.03
C PRO A 511 7.98 1.68 23.30
N SER A 512 7.94 1.63 21.97
CA SER A 512 9.12 1.67 21.14
C SER A 512 9.50 3.10 20.81
N TRP A 513 10.79 3.33 20.60
CA TRP A 513 11.34 4.61 20.16
C TRP A 513 11.94 4.45 18.76
N VAL A 514 11.49 5.27 17.82
CA VAL A 514 11.91 5.22 16.43
C VAL A 514 12.71 6.47 16.10
N ASN A 515 13.96 6.29 15.68
CA ASN A 515 14.81 7.31 15.09
C ASN A 515 14.80 7.13 13.57
N THR A 516 14.45 8.19 12.85
CA THR A 516 14.49 8.21 11.39
C THR A 516 15.38 9.35 10.93
N LEU A 517 16.33 9.03 10.07
CA LEU A 517 17.26 9.96 9.46
C LEU A 517 17.12 9.82 7.95
N GLN A 518 16.95 10.94 7.25
CA GLN A 518 16.86 10.98 5.80
C GLN A 518 17.79 12.05 5.26
N VAL A 519 18.54 11.69 4.23
CA VAL A 519 19.42 12.60 3.50
C VAL A 519 19.03 12.54 2.02
N GLN A 520 18.90 13.67 1.39
CA GLN A 520 18.59 13.76 -0.04
C GLN A 520 19.45 14.81 -0.71
N TYR A 521 19.95 14.47 -1.87
CA TYR A 521 20.56 15.41 -2.79
C TYR A 521 19.83 15.37 -4.13
N ARG A 522 19.52 16.54 -4.69
CA ARG A 522 18.95 16.69 -6.02
C ARG A 522 19.80 17.68 -6.80
N GLY A 523 20.19 17.27 -8.01
CA GLY A 523 20.96 18.10 -8.92
C GLY A 523 20.41 18.01 -10.34
N TYR A 524 20.45 19.13 -11.04
CA TYR A 524 20.12 19.20 -12.47
C TYR A 524 21.07 20.15 -13.19
N ASN A 525 21.68 19.65 -14.28
CA ASN A 525 22.50 20.43 -15.19
C ASN A 525 21.71 20.68 -16.48
N PRO A 526 21.27 21.93 -16.74
CA PRO A 526 20.46 22.26 -17.92
C PRO A 526 21.21 22.07 -19.23
N GLU A 527 22.51 22.36 -19.27
CA GLU A 527 23.33 22.28 -20.48
C GLU A 527 23.50 20.85 -20.97
N GLN A 528 23.70 19.94 -20.05
CA GLN A 528 23.83 18.50 -20.35
C GLN A 528 22.51 17.77 -20.33
N GLN A 529 21.40 18.43 -19.94
CA GLN A 529 20.10 17.78 -19.64
C GLN A 529 20.27 16.58 -18.68
N ALA A 530 21.19 16.74 -17.73
CA ALA A 530 21.53 15.69 -16.77
C ALA A 530 20.85 15.95 -15.43
N GLY A 531 20.11 14.97 -14.92
CA GLY A 531 19.50 14.98 -13.62
C GLY A 531 20.08 13.91 -12.71
N MET A 532 20.38 14.28 -11.48
CA MET A 532 20.86 13.39 -10.45
C MET A 532 20.01 13.52 -9.18
N PHE A 533 19.68 12.39 -8.62
CA PHE A 533 19.06 12.29 -7.32
C PHE A 533 19.80 11.22 -6.49
N PHE A 534 20.10 11.53 -5.25
CA PHE A 534 20.61 10.59 -4.27
C PHE A 534 19.77 10.71 -3.01
N GLY A 535 19.34 9.59 -2.46
CA GLY A 535 18.62 9.48 -1.20
C GLY A 535 19.28 8.44 -0.30
N PHE A 536 19.36 8.73 0.98
CA PHE A 536 19.75 7.81 2.02
C PHE A 536 18.74 7.90 3.15
N ASP A 537 18.31 6.77 3.66
CA ASP A 537 17.42 6.64 4.80
C ASP A 537 17.99 5.65 5.82
N PHE A 538 17.85 5.99 7.09
CA PHE A 538 18.22 5.13 8.20
C PHE A 538 17.09 5.17 9.23
N THR A 539 16.64 3.99 9.66
CA THR A 539 15.64 3.85 10.70
C THR A 539 16.15 2.87 11.75
N GLN A 540 16.10 3.28 13.01
CA GLN A 540 16.46 2.43 14.15
C GLN A 540 15.32 2.47 15.17
N THR A 541 14.94 1.29 15.65
CA THR A 541 13.85 1.15 16.63
C THR A 541 14.41 0.53 17.91
N SER A 542 14.40 1.30 18.98
CA SER A 542 14.68 0.81 20.34
C SER A 542 13.41 0.30 20.98
N ASN A 543 13.48 -0.75 21.80
CA ASN A 543 12.32 -1.46 22.35
C ASN A 543 11.27 -1.80 21.28
N ALA A 544 11.71 -2.23 20.11
CA ALA A 544 10.81 -2.61 19.03
C ALA A 544 9.85 -3.70 19.51
N ILE A 545 8.59 -3.59 19.10
CA ILE A 545 7.60 -4.63 19.38
C ILE A 545 7.70 -5.64 18.26
N SER A 546 8.27 -6.80 18.58
CA SER A 546 8.41 -7.95 17.68
C SER A 546 7.56 -9.10 18.19
N THR A 547 7.29 -10.05 17.31
CA THR A 547 6.51 -11.24 17.66
C THR A 547 7.44 -12.34 18.16
N ARG A 548 7.19 -12.87 19.33
CA ARG A 548 7.74 -14.13 19.78
C ARG A 548 6.85 -15.26 19.30
N ILE A 549 7.44 -16.26 18.64
CA ILE A 549 6.75 -17.46 18.19
C ILE A 549 7.27 -18.64 19.00
N VAL A 550 6.35 -19.40 19.60
CA VAL A 550 6.61 -20.72 20.20
C VAL A 550 5.96 -21.77 19.31
N TYR A 551 6.76 -22.66 18.79
CA TYR A 551 6.29 -23.75 17.92
C TYR A 551 6.15 -25.04 18.72
N ASP A 552 5.02 -25.71 18.62
CA ASP A 552 4.80 -27.05 19.19
C ASP A 552 5.02 -28.13 18.14
N ASP A 553 6.08 -28.87 18.27
CA ASP A 553 6.45 -29.94 17.34
C ASP A 553 5.44 -31.06 17.24
N ALA A 554 4.72 -31.33 18.31
CA ALA A 554 3.79 -32.42 18.36
C ALA A 554 2.54 -32.13 17.53
N THR A 555 2.10 -30.84 17.49
CA THR A 555 0.82 -30.46 16.88
C THR A 555 0.99 -29.54 15.67
N GLY A 556 2.17 -28.93 15.51
CA GLY A 556 2.40 -27.89 14.52
C GLY A 556 1.72 -26.56 14.83
N VAL A 557 1.18 -26.42 16.06
CA VAL A 557 0.58 -25.16 16.51
C VAL A 557 1.65 -24.12 16.76
N ARG A 558 1.39 -22.91 16.33
CA ARG A 558 2.20 -21.73 16.62
C ARG A 558 1.50 -20.85 17.63
N TYR A 559 2.17 -20.62 18.75
CA TYR A 559 1.75 -19.63 19.74
C TYR A 559 2.52 -18.34 19.48
N SER A 560 1.81 -17.23 19.44
CA SER A 560 2.36 -15.92 19.06
C SER A 560 2.03 -14.88 20.10
N ARG A 561 3.05 -14.15 20.58
CA ARG A 561 2.91 -13.07 21.55
C ARG A 561 3.83 -11.90 21.19
N PRO A 562 3.36 -10.64 21.23
CA PRO A 562 4.22 -9.49 21.04
C PRO A 562 5.16 -9.31 22.25
N GLU A 563 6.44 -9.06 21.98
CA GLU A 563 7.46 -8.76 23.00
C GLU A 563 8.36 -7.61 22.56
N ASN A 564 8.90 -6.86 23.51
CA ASN A 564 9.89 -5.85 23.20
C ASN A 564 11.25 -6.48 22.93
N ILE A 565 11.93 -6.00 21.89
CA ILE A 565 13.24 -6.47 21.49
C ILE A 565 14.07 -5.29 20.95
N ASP A 566 15.36 -5.31 21.22
CA ASP A 566 16.32 -4.35 20.68
C ASP A 566 17.14 -4.95 19.54
N GLY A 567 17.62 -4.04 18.69
CA GLY A 567 18.51 -4.40 17.58
C GLY A 567 17.84 -4.37 16.22
N ILE A 568 16.58 -3.89 16.09
CA ILE A 568 15.92 -3.71 14.80
C ILE A 568 16.33 -2.37 14.19
N TRP A 569 16.93 -2.43 13.01
CA TRP A 569 17.27 -1.25 12.23
C TRP A 569 17.34 -1.56 10.74
N SER A 570 17.16 -0.53 9.93
CA SER A 570 17.27 -0.62 8.48
C SER A 570 17.98 0.60 7.92
N MET A 571 18.69 0.42 6.82
CA MET A 571 19.23 1.50 6.02
C MET A 571 18.93 1.27 4.55
N GLY A 572 18.65 2.36 3.84
CA GLY A 572 18.43 2.39 2.42
C GLY A 572 19.28 3.47 1.76
N ALA A 573 19.78 3.20 0.56
CA ALA A 573 20.36 4.20 -0.31
C ALA A 573 19.81 4.02 -1.72
N HIS A 574 19.45 5.12 -2.37
CA HIS A 574 18.95 5.06 -3.73
C HIS A 574 19.47 6.23 -4.54
N GLY A 575 19.89 5.93 -5.75
CA GLY A 575 20.43 6.89 -6.70
C GLY A 575 19.67 6.84 -8.01
N MET A 576 19.44 7.98 -8.62
CA MET A 576 18.93 8.09 -9.97
C MET A 576 19.79 9.06 -10.76
N TYR A 577 20.21 8.64 -11.92
CA TYR A 577 20.97 9.46 -12.84
C TYR A 577 20.38 9.36 -14.24
N ASN A 578 20.09 10.51 -14.84
CA ASN A 578 19.60 10.60 -16.21
C ASN A 578 20.42 11.62 -16.96
N PHE A 579 20.91 11.28 -18.14
CA PHE A 579 21.58 12.25 -18.99
C PHE A 579 21.33 11.99 -20.47
N GLY A 580 21.30 13.09 -21.21
CA GLY A 580 21.16 13.06 -22.67
C GLY A 580 22.50 13.25 -23.34
N PHE A 581 22.80 12.48 -24.39
CA PHE A 581 24.05 12.55 -25.17
C PHE A 581 23.81 12.39 -26.68
N GLY A 582 24.85 12.58 -27.45
CA GLY A 582 24.78 12.60 -28.90
C GLY A 582 24.28 13.94 -29.46
N LYS A 583 24.28 14.07 -30.79
CA LYS A 583 23.78 15.27 -31.49
C LYS A 583 22.29 15.42 -31.17
N ASN A 584 21.84 16.62 -30.75
CA ASN A 584 20.48 16.93 -30.34
C ASN A 584 19.96 16.09 -29.16
N LYS A 585 20.83 15.45 -28.34
CA LYS A 585 20.49 14.63 -27.19
C LYS A 585 19.47 13.51 -27.52
N VAL A 586 19.63 12.90 -28.69
CA VAL A 586 18.76 11.81 -29.17
C VAL A 586 18.87 10.55 -28.31
N TRP A 587 20.00 10.36 -27.64
CA TRP A 587 20.23 9.29 -26.69
C TRP A 587 19.97 9.77 -25.28
N THR A 588 19.32 8.94 -24.47
CA THR A 588 19.13 9.17 -23.03
C THR A 588 19.47 7.90 -22.29
N LEU A 589 20.43 8.00 -21.38
CA LEU A 589 20.71 6.95 -20.41
C LEU A 589 20.04 7.30 -19.08
N SER A 590 19.33 6.35 -18.52
CA SER A 590 18.74 6.44 -17.18
C SER A 590 19.24 5.26 -16.37
N SER A 591 19.75 5.54 -15.18
CA SER A 591 20.14 4.55 -14.18
C SER A 591 19.34 4.82 -12.90
N PHE A 592 18.86 3.76 -12.28
CA PHE A 592 18.29 3.78 -10.94
C PHE A 592 18.88 2.64 -10.14
N THR A 593 19.69 2.99 -9.16
CA THR A 593 20.34 2.07 -8.22
C THR A 593 19.65 2.15 -6.89
N ASN A 594 19.34 1.01 -6.29
CA ASN A 594 18.86 0.94 -4.91
C ASN A 594 19.66 -0.08 -4.12
N PHE A 595 19.91 0.27 -2.87
CA PHE A 595 20.55 -0.56 -1.88
C PHE A 595 19.69 -0.54 -0.62
N SER A 596 19.44 -1.69 0.00
CA SER A 596 18.83 -1.75 1.32
C SER A 596 19.46 -2.84 2.16
N PHE A 597 19.62 -2.53 3.44
CA PHE A 597 20.08 -3.48 4.44
C PHE A 597 19.11 -3.47 5.60
N ASN A 598 18.55 -4.64 5.93
CA ASN A 598 17.64 -4.82 7.05
C ASN A 598 18.29 -5.75 8.09
N HIS A 599 18.24 -5.32 9.34
CA HIS A 599 18.63 -6.10 10.49
C HIS A 599 17.40 -6.35 11.35
N ASP A 600 16.73 -7.47 11.08
CA ASP A 600 15.53 -7.90 11.76
C ASP A 600 15.88 -8.83 12.91
N VAL A 601 15.21 -8.64 14.05
CA VAL A 601 15.40 -9.44 15.24
C VAL A 601 14.06 -9.94 15.76
N GLY A 602 14.00 -11.19 16.14
CA GLY A 602 12.81 -11.80 16.73
C GLY A 602 13.19 -12.88 17.73
N TYR A 603 12.21 -13.32 18.53
CA TYR A 603 12.37 -14.47 19.39
C TYR A 603 11.69 -15.68 18.77
N VAL A 604 12.39 -16.81 18.78
CA VAL A 604 11.85 -18.12 18.45
C VAL A 604 12.00 -19.05 19.65
N SER A 605 11.07 -19.95 19.78
CA SER A 605 11.04 -20.92 20.86
C SER A 605 10.40 -22.20 20.38
N ARG A 606 10.71 -23.31 21.04
CA ARG A 606 10.16 -24.61 20.72
C ARG A 606 9.65 -25.28 21.98
N VAL A 607 8.55 -25.98 21.87
CA VAL A 607 8.04 -26.89 22.89
C VAL A 607 7.67 -28.22 22.22
N SER A 608 7.71 -29.31 22.97
CA SER A 608 7.29 -30.63 22.48
C SER A 608 6.18 -31.13 23.39
N GLY A 609 4.92 -30.99 22.91
CA GLY A 609 3.76 -31.52 23.61
C GLY A 609 3.51 -30.93 25.00
N VAL A 610 3.77 -29.63 25.19
CA VAL A 610 3.52 -28.98 26.49
C VAL A 610 2.05 -29.07 26.87
N GLY A 611 1.74 -29.84 27.89
CA GLY A 611 0.46 -29.82 28.57
C GLY A 611 -0.65 -30.70 27.99
N HIS A 612 -0.33 -31.64 27.09
CA HIS A 612 -1.29 -32.68 26.68
C HIS A 612 -1.27 -33.87 27.65
N THR A 613 -1.20 -33.62 28.96
CA THR A 613 -1.56 -34.72 29.89
C THR A 613 -3.06 -34.98 29.70
N ARG A 614 -3.37 -36.21 29.32
CA ARG A 614 -4.74 -36.72 29.09
C ARG A 614 -5.78 -36.29 30.17
N SER A 615 -5.33 -35.99 31.38
CA SER A 615 -6.18 -35.54 32.48
C SER A 615 -6.73 -34.13 32.34
N LEU A 616 -5.99 -33.22 31.74
CA LEU A 616 -6.45 -31.83 31.52
C LEU A 616 -7.39 -31.72 30.30
N VAL A 617 -7.20 -32.52 29.27
CA VAL A 617 -8.09 -32.53 28.10
C VAL A 617 -9.45 -33.16 28.44
N ALA A 618 -9.49 -34.18 29.29
CA ALA A 618 -10.76 -34.78 29.77
C ALA A 618 -11.52 -33.84 30.72
N ALA A 619 -10.83 -33.11 31.58
CA ALA A 619 -11.43 -32.04 32.42
C ALA A 619 -11.87 -30.83 31.58
N TYR A 620 -11.15 -30.53 30.50
CA TYR A 620 -11.45 -29.45 29.55
C TYR A 620 -12.78 -29.67 28.79
N LEU A 621 -13.15 -30.91 28.54
CA LEU A 621 -14.40 -31.25 27.83
C LEU A 621 -15.61 -31.33 28.75
N GLN A 622 -15.43 -31.33 30.10
CA GLN A 622 -16.53 -31.61 31.05
C GLN A 622 -17.07 -30.40 31.79
N SER A 623 -16.48 -29.21 31.83
CA SER A 623 -17.09 -28.06 32.47
C SER A 623 -16.69 -26.72 31.86
N THR A 624 -17.70 -25.91 31.54
CA THR A 624 -17.57 -24.52 31.09
C THR A 624 -16.92 -23.58 32.10
N ALA A 625 -17.00 -23.89 33.39
CA ALA A 625 -16.43 -23.08 34.48
C ALA A 625 -14.91 -23.25 34.62
N ILE A 626 -14.37 -24.40 34.26
CA ILE A 626 -12.92 -24.68 34.30
C ILE A 626 -12.20 -24.10 33.08
N ARG A 627 -12.90 -23.84 32.00
CA ARG A 627 -12.35 -23.24 30.74
C ARG A 627 -11.72 -21.87 30.96
N SER A 628 -12.24 -21.03 31.86
CA SER A 628 -11.86 -19.62 31.95
C SER A 628 -10.53 -19.35 32.67
N GLN A 629 -10.25 -20.05 33.78
CA GLN A 629 -9.03 -19.77 34.56
C GLN A 629 -7.80 -20.53 34.08
N HIS A 630 -7.96 -21.70 33.44
CA HIS A 630 -6.86 -22.56 33.02
C HIS A 630 -6.21 -22.12 31.70
N ASN A 631 -6.91 -21.40 30.86
CA ASN A 631 -6.46 -21.17 29.50
C ASN A 631 -5.40 -20.07 29.40
N THR A 632 -5.60 -18.94 30.09
CA THR A 632 -4.56 -17.88 30.11
C THR A 632 -3.32 -18.36 30.85
N ALA A 633 -3.50 -19.07 31.97
CA ALA A 633 -2.41 -19.68 32.71
C ALA A 633 -1.66 -20.76 31.87
N TYR A 634 -2.40 -21.56 31.10
CA TYR A 634 -1.82 -22.55 30.21
C TYR A 634 -0.94 -21.90 29.12
N TYR A 635 -1.47 -20.89 28.42
CA TYR A 635 -0.72 -20.21 27.38
C TYR A 635 0.44 -19.38 27.94
N ASN A 636 0.28 -18.75 29.09
CA ASN A 636 1.41 -18.12 29.80
C ASN A 636 2.49 -19.14 30.16
N ASN A 637 2.10 -20.36 30.55
CA ASN A 637 3.02 -21.44 30.81
C ASN A 637 3.76 -21.92 29.54
N VAL A 638 3.11 -21.94 28.37
CA VAL A 638 3.77 -22.22 27.07
C VAL A 638 4.90 -21.22 26.81
N PHE A 639 4.67 -19.93 27.04
CA PHE A 639 5.71 -18.91 26.84
C PHE A 639 6.77 -18.92 27.94
N SER A 640 6.43 -19.26 29.19
CA SER A 640 7.39 -19.32 30.29
C SER A 640 8.27 -20.59 30.27
N SER A 641 7.72 -21.71 29.83
CA SER A 641 8.43 -22.98 29.71
C SER A 641 9.34 -23.08 28.50
N ALA A 642 9.06 -22.30 27.46
CA ALA A 642 9.83 -22.28 26.23
C ALA A 642 11.01 -21.31 26.34
N ASN A 643 12.24 -21.82 26.20
CA ASN A 643 13.40 -20.94 26.12
C ASN A 643 13.33 -20.06 24.88
N ALA A 644 13.42 -18.74 25.10
CA ALA A 644 13.45 -17.76 24.02
C ALA A 644 14.88 -17.65 23.45
N GLU A 645 15.02 -17.97 22.18
CA GLU A 645 16.28 -17.79 21.46
C GLU A 645 16.14 -16.60 20.52
N LYS A 646 17.13 -15.70 20.58
CA LYS A 646 17.18 -14.52 19.75
C LYS A 646 17.62 -14.90 18.35
N ASN A 647 16.73 -14.74 17.36
CA ASN A 647 17.04 -14.94 15.96
C ASN A 647 17.26 -13.60 15.26
N VAL A 648 18.36 -13.53 14.54
CA VAL A 648 18.73 -12.35 13.75
C VAL A 648 18.72 -12.70 12.28
N ASN A 649 17.96 -11.97 11.51
CA ASN A 649 17.95 -12.06 10.06
C ASN A 649 18.55 -10.78 9.46
N LYS A 650 19.65 -10.94 8.72
CA LYS A 650 20.31 -9.85 8.00
C LYS A 650 20.03 -10.00 6.51
N THR A 651 19.37 -9.02 5.94
CA THR A 651 19.00 -9.04 4.51
C THR A 651 19.63 -7.84 3.81
N LEU A 652 20.52 -8.12 2.88
CA LEU A 652 21.08 -7.16 1.94
C LEU A 652 20.32 -7.29 0.62
N SER A 653 19.77 -6.20 0.11
CA SER A 653 19.16 -6.14 -1.22
C SER A 653 19.82 -5.05 -2.07
N MET A 654 20.18 -5.39 -3.29
CA MET A 654 20.78 -4.46 -4.25
C MET A 654 20.00 -4.56 -5.55
N GLY A 655 19.61 -3.43 -6.09
CA GLY A 655 18.89 -3.35 -7.36
C GLY A 655 19.51 -2.31 -8.29
N GLU A 656 19.58 -2.65 -9.56
CA GLU A 656 19.98 -1.75 -10.63
C GLU A 656 18.97 -1.81 -11.76
N HIS A 657 18.57 -0.66 -12.26
CA HIS A 657 17.71 -0.52 -13.42
C HIS A 657 18.33 0.44 -14.41
N LEU A 658 18.81 -0.09 -15.52
CA LEU A 658 19.40 0.66 -16.62
C LEU A 658 18.41 0.76 -17.78
N ARG A 659 18.32 1.94 -18.37
CA ARG A 659 17.53 2.18 -19.57
C ARG A 659 18.27 3.10 -20.51
N LEU A 660 18.57 2.61 -21.70
CA LEU A 660 19.13 3.37 -22.81
C LEU A 660 18.04 3.59 -23.83
N ASN A 661 17.68 4.85 -24.12
CA ASN A 661 16.69 5.19 -25.14
C ASN A 661 17.35 5.97 -26.27
N TYR A 662 16.98 5.59 -27.49
CA TYR A 662 17.20 6.35 -28.71
C TYR A 662 15.88 6.96 -29.18
N ARG A 663 15.87 8.22 -29.54
CA ARG A 663 14.68 8.92 -30.04
C ARG A 663 14.96 9.65 -31.35
N ALA A 664 14.25 9.23 -32.39
CA ALA A 664 14.15 9.95 -33.66
C ALA A 664 12.72 10.49 -33.85
N SER A 665 12.47 11.17 -34.95
CA SER A 665 11.16 11.75 -35.28
C SER A 665 10.07 10.70 -35.49
N PHE A 666 10.41 9.57 -36.10
CA PHE A 666 9.48 8.50 -36.46
C PHE A 666 9.73 7.17 -35.73
N PHE A 667 10.86 7.07 -35.05
CA PHE A 667 11.29 5.83 -34.39
C PHE A 667 11.88 6.11 -33.01
N ASP A 668 11.42 5.36 -32.00
CA ASP A 668 12.04 5.30 -30.69
C ASP A 668 12.43 3.85 -30.38
N ALA A 669 13.62 3.65 -29.87
CA ALA A 669 14.07 2.36 -29.36
C ALA A 669 14.59 2.49 -27.94
N GLY A 670 14.44 1.46 -27.14
CA GLY A 670 14.94 1.39 -25.76
C GLY A 670 15.52 0.02 -25.46
N PHE A 671 16.65 0.01 -24.75
CA PHE A 671 17.17 -1.18 -24.10
C PHE A 671 16.98 -1.05 -22.60
N ILE A 672 16.51 -2.12 -21.97
CA ILE A 672 16.21 -2.16 -20.53
C ILE A 672 17.00 -3.30 -19.92
N GLY A 673 17.73 -3.02 -18.85
CA GLY A 673 18.37 -3.99 -17.98
C GLY A 673 17.91 -3.79 -16.54
N MET A 674 17.58 -4.88 -15.85
CA MET A 674 17.25 -4.87 -14.42
C MET A 674 18.02 -6.00 -13.74
N LEU A 675 18.57 -5.71 -12.59
CA LEU A 675 19.20 -6.68 -11.70
C LEU A 675 18.72 -6.43 -10.28
N ASN A 676 18.21 -7.46 -9.62
CA ASN A 676 17.92 -7.45 -8.21
C ASN A 676 18.64 -8.64 -7.57
N TYR A 677 19.50 -8.34 -6.63
CA TYR A 677 20.21 -9.32 -5.82
C TYR A 677 19.77 -9.20 -4.38
N GLN A 678 19.48 -10.33 -3.75
CA GLN A 678 19.17 -10.40 -2.34
C GLN A 678 20.04 -11.46 -1.68
N HIS A 679 20.77 -11.06 -0.63
CA HIS A 679 21.53 -11.93 0.22
C HIS A 679 20.94 -11.91 1.63
N SER A 680 20.61 -13.08 2.16
CA SER A 680 20.00 -13.22 3.47
C SER A 680 20.79 -14.19 4.35
N ARG A 681 21.00 -13.79 5.59
CA ARG A 681 21.66 -14.62 6.61
C ARG A 681 20.80 -14.69 7.86
N ASN A 682 20.50 -15.90 8.27
CA ASN A 682 19.80 -16.21 9.51
C ASN A 682 20.81 -16.72 10.55
N SER A 683 20.71 -16.25 11.80
CA SER A 683 21.68 -16.60 12.85
C SER A 683 21.48 -18.00 13.41
N ILE A 684 20.26 -18.53 13.35
CA ILE A 684 19.92 -19.85 13.91
C ILE A 684 19.93 -20.90 12.82
N GLN A 685 19.24 -20.64 11.72
CA GLN A 685 19.10 -21.59 10.61
C GLN A 685 20.01 -21.21 9.45
N THR A 686 21.27 -21.60 9.51
CA THR A 686 22.25 -21.26 8.46
C THR A 686 21.95 -21.95 7.13
N SER A 687 21.22 -23.08 7.12
CA SER A 687 20.71 -23.74 5.91
C SER A 687 19.72 -22.86 5.13
N SER A 688 19.10 -21.88 5.81
CA SER A 688 18.17 -20.91 5.20
C SER A 688 18.86 -19.68 4.62
N ASN A 689 20.20 -19.62 4.69
CA ASN A 689 20.97 -18.56 4.04
C ASN A 689 20.83 -18.69 2.52
N LEU A 690 20.49 -17.59 1.88
CA LEU A 690 20.15 -17.59 0.47
C LEU A 690 20.78 -16.44 -0.29
N ASN A 691 21.12 -16.73 -1.53
CA ASN A 691 21.46 -15.76 -2.56
C ASN A 691 20.44 -15.86 -3.67
N THR A 692 19.58 -14.86 -3.81
CA THR A 692 18.61 -14.82 -4.89
C THR A 692 18.95 -13.74 -5.88
N TRP A 693 18.80 -14.09 -7.14
CA TRP A 693 19.03 -13.22 -8.27
C TRP A 693 17.77 -13.14 -9.11
N GLN A 694 17.31 -11.94 -9.37
CA GLN A 694 16.29 -11.65 -10.36
C GLN A 694 16.89 -10.68 -11.35
N PHE A 695 17.05 -11.09 -12.58
CA PHE A 695 17.55 -10.23 -13.63
C PHE A 695 16.66 -10.27 -14.85
N SER A 696 16.52 -9.14 -15.50
CA SER A 696 15.83 -9.06 -16.76
C SER A 696 16.54 -8.12 -17.70
N TYR A 697 16.50 -8.44 -18.99
CA TYR A 697 16.99 -7.60 -20.06
C TYR A 697 16.04 -7.66 -21.23
N GLY A 698 15.96 -6.59 -21.98
CA GLY A 698 15.01 -6.51 -23.09
C GLY A 698 15.15 -5.27 -23.91
N ALA A 699 14.38 -5.24 -24.99
CA ALA A 699 14.30 -4.13 -25.90
C ALA A 699 12.85 -3.70 -26.11
N GLU A 700 12.65 -2.43 -26.36
CA GLU A 700 11.37 -1.86 -26.79
C GLU A 700 11.59 -1.03 -28.05
N ALA A 701 10.61 -1.03 -28.92
CA ALA A 701 10.62 -0.22 -30.13
C ALA A 701 9.24 0.36 -30.39
N ASN A 702 9.21 1.62 -30.82
CA ASN A 702 8.00 2.31 -31.26
C ASN A 702 8.29 2.95 -32.61
N PHE A 703 7.52 2.57 -33.60
CA PHE A 703 7.55 3.15 -34.95
C PHE A 703 6.27 3.94 -35.19
N ASN A 704 6.38 5.18 -35.68
CA ASN A 704 5.25 6.04 -35.96
C ASN A 704 5.33 6.49 -37.42
N ALA A 705 4.48 5.92 -38.25
CA ALA A 705 4.46 6.27 -39.68
C ALA A 705 3.70 7.60 -39.91
N PRO A 706 4.09 8.38 -40.94
CA PRO A 706 3.47 9.67 -41.25
C PRO A 706 1.96 9.58 -41.56
N TRP A 707 1.53 8.46 -42.12
CA TRP A 707 0.12 8.22 -42.46
C TRP A 707 -0.77 7.85 -41.26
N GLY A 708 -0.22 7.79 -40.02
CA GLY A 708 -0.98 7.57 -38.79
C GLY A 708 -0.99 6.13 -38.27
N MET A 709 -0.17 5.25 -38.87
CA MET A 709 0.10 3.92 -38.30
C MET A 709 1.16 4.02 -37.22
N SER A 710 1.01 3.26 -36.14
CA SER A 710 2.05 3.09 -35.12
C SER A 710 2.15 1.62 -34.70
N LEU A 711 3.39 1.15 -34.62
CA LEU A 711 3.76 -0.17 -34.11
C LEU A 711 4.57 0.01 -32.84
N SER A 712 4.13 -0.61 -31.75
CA SER A 712 4.83 -0.64 -30.47
C SER A 712 5.06 -2.08 -30.08
N THR A 713 6.29 -2.45 -29.75
CA THR A 713 6.62 -3.80 -29.29
C THR A 713 7.67 -3.76 -28.21
N ASP A 714 7.63 -4.72 -27.31
CA ASP A 714 8.64 -4.96 -26.28
C ASP A 714 8.84 -6.45 -26.09
N ILE A 715 10.09 -6.81 -25.96
CA ILE A 715 10.53 -8.16 -25.64
C ILE A 715 11.46 -8.10 -24.43
N ARG A 716 11.24 -8.98 -23.44
CA ARG A 716 12.02 -9.00 -22.22
C ARG A 716 12.18 -10.41 -21.69
N MET A 717 13.42 -10.82 -21.49
CA MET A 717 13.78 -12.01 -20.73
C MET A 717 13.81 -11.65 -19.25
N SER A 718 13.14 -12.41 -18.42
CA SER A 718 13.19 -12.34 -16.94
C SER A 718 13.62 -13.69 -16.38
N SER A 719 14.62 -13.68 -15.52
CA SER A 719 15.17 -14.90 -14.93
C SER A 719 15.21 -14.78 -13.41
N ARG A 720 14.92 -15.89 -12.73
CA ARG A 720 15.01 -16.03 -11.27
C ARG A 720 15.93 -17.17 -10.93
N ARG A 721 16.79 -16.99 -9.93
CA ARG A 721 17.75 -17.99 -9.45
C ARG A 721 17.88 -17.92 -7.93
N GLY A 722 18.24 -19.06 -7.32
CA GLY A 722 18.50 -19.15 -5.87
C GLY A 722 17.24 -19.31 -5.02
N TYR A 723 16.09 -19.67 -5.64
CA TYR A 723 14.90 -20.10 -4.89
C TYR A 723 15.03 -21.56 -4.46
N SER A 724 14.55 -21.89 -3.27
CA SER A 724 14.63 -23.22 -2.68
C SER A 724 13.80 -24.26 -3.45
N VAL A 725 12.65 -23.85 -3.97
CA VAL A 725 11.82 -24.73 -4.81
C VAL A 725 12.27 -24.56 -6.26
N SER A 726 12.68 -25.65 -6.89
CA SER A 726 13.28 -25.63 -8.23
C SER A 726 12.34 -25.04 -9.30
N SER A 727 11.03 -25.26 -9.19
CA SER A 727 10.02 -24.72 -10.10
C SER A 727 9.87 -23.18 -10.04
N MET A 728 10.44 -22.54 -9.02
CA MET A 728 10.45 -21.08 -8.90
C MET A 728 11.69 -20.43 -9.51
N ASN A 729 12.67 -21.22 -9.94
CA ASN A 729 13.86 -20.79 -10.69
C ASN A 729 13.54 -20.73 -12.17
N THR A 730 12.83 -19.70 -12.60
CA THR A 730 12.22 -19.57 -13.93
C THR A 730 13.04 -18.73 -14.90
N ASN A 731 12.83 -19.00 -16.20
CA ASN A 731 13.15 -18.11 -17.30
C ASN A 731 11.86 -17.77 -18.03
N GLU A 732 11.56 -16.49 -18.19
CA GLU A 732 10.31 -16.03 -18.79
C GLU A 732 10.64 -15.01 -19.88
N LEU A 733 10.36 -15.38 -21.13
CA LEU A 733 10.47 -14.49 -22.26
C LEU A 733 9.10 -13.86 -22.53
N LEU A 734 8.94 -12.60 -22.13
CA LEU A 734 7.72 -11.85 -22.34
C LEU A 734 7.84 -11.04 -23.61
N TRP A 735 6.89 -11.22 -24.51
CA TRP A 735 6.80 -10.45 -25.75
C TRP A 735 5.40 -9.85 -25.89
N ASN A 736 5.33 -8.53 -26.03
CA ASN A 736 4.10 -7.79 -26.24
C ASN A 736 4.20 -6.99 -27.53
N ALA A 737 3.08 -6.85 -28.24
CA ALA A 737 3.02 -6.05 -29.46
C ALA A 737 1.68 -5.31 -29.53
N GLN A 738 1.70 -4.12 -30.11
CA GLN A 738 0.54 -3.29 -30.38
C GLN A 738 0.67 -2.62 -31.74
N LEU A 739 -0.31 -2.82 -32.59
CA LEU A 739 -0.45 -2.13 -33.89
C LEU A 739 -1.65 -1.21 -33.82
N SER A 740 -1.48 0.06 -34.18
CA SER A 740 -2.56 1.04 -34.17
C SER A 740 -2.59 1.82 -35.49
N GLN A 741 -3.78 2.10 -36.00
CA GLN A 741 -4.00 2.94 -37.17
C GLN A 741 -4.99 4.03 -36.82
N SER A 742 -4.60 5.27 -37.03
CA SER A 742 -5.42 6.45 -36.86
C SER A 742 -6.11 6.84 -38.16
N PHE A 743 -7.41 7.10 -38.08
CA PHE A 743 -8.27 7.45 -39.21
C PHE A 743 -8.83 8.88 -39.04
N LEU A 744 -9.50 9.35 -40.06
CA LEU A 744 -10.10 10.70 -40.16
C LEU A 744 -9.04 11.82 -40.34
N LYS A 745 -9.44 12.94 -40.93
CA LYS A 745 -8.52 14.07 -41.20
C LYS A 745 -7.85 14.65 -39.96
N LYS A 746 -8.53 14.58 -38.81
CA LYS A 746 -8.00 15.02 -37.48
C LYS A 746 -7.32 13.91 -36.68
N LYS A 747 -7.18 12.70 -37.23
CA LYS A 747 -6.65 11.52 -36.55
C LYS A 747 -7.31 11.23 -35.18
N ASN A 748 -8.62 11.51 -35.09
CA ASN A 748 -9.36 11.39 -33.84
C ASN A 748 -10.02 10.02 -33.62
N LEU A 749 -10.02 9.13 -34.62
CA LEU A 749 -10.44 7.74 -34.46
C LEU A 749 -9.22 6.85 -34.67
N THR A 750 -8.96 5.94 -33.72
CA THR A 750 -7.84 4.99 -33.80
C THR A 750 -8.36 3.58 -33.54
N LEU A 751 -8.04 2.66 -34.43
CA LEU A 751 -8.19 1.23 -34.22
C LEU A 751 -6.83 0.70 -33.77
N SER A 752 -6.80 -0.09 -32.68
CA SER A 752 -5.59 -0.65 -32.13
C SER A 752 -5.79 -2.13 -31.83
N VAL A 753 -4.84 -2.96 -32.24
CA VAL A 753 -4.76 -4.38 -31.87
C VAL A 753 -3.57 -4.56 -30.95
N GLN A 754 -3.81 -5.14 -29.80
CA GLN A 754 -2.78 -5.39 -28.78
C GLN A 754 -2.72 -6.87 -28.49
N VAL A 755 -1.53 -7.43 -28.45
CA VAL A 755 -1.25 -8.80 -27.98
C VAL A 755 -0.28 -8.73 -26.81
N TYR A 756 -0.69 -9.31 -25.70
CA TYR A 756 0.06 -9.36 -24.46
C TYR A 756 0.54 -10.77 -24.18
N ASP A 757 1.80 -10.92 -23.72
CA ASP A 757 2.45 -12.19 -23.41
C ASP A 757 2.25 -13.24 -24.52
N ILE A 758 2.73 -12.92 -25.71
CA ILE A 758 2.58 -13.74 -26.93
C ILE A 758 3.06 -15.18 -26.70
N LEU A 759 4.11 -15.33 -25.89
CA LEU A 759 4.76 -16.61 -25.62
C LEU A 759 4.19 -17.37 -24.41
N GLN A 760 3.22 -16.80 -23.70
CA GLN A 760 2.52 -17.40 -22.55
C GLN A 760 3.45 -17.82 -21.40
N GLN A 761 4.49 -17.07 -21.15
CA GLN A 761 5.52 -17.43 -20.16
C GLN A 761 5.48 -16.62 -18.87
N GLN A 762 4.50 -15.72 -18.70
CA GLN A 762 4.43 -14.89 -17.51
C GLN A 762 4.10 -15.71 -16.27
N SER A 763 4.89 -15.56 -15.21
CA SER A 763 4.59 -16.05 -13.86
C SER A 763 4.61 -14.95 -12.82
N ASN A 764 3.97 -15.19 -11.67
CA ASN A 764 3.92 -14.24 -10.57
C ASN A 764 4.39 -14.93 -9.28
N ILE A 765 5.67 -14.73 -8.97
CA ILE A 765 6.34 -15.33 -7.81
C ILE A 765 6.82 -14.20 -6.89
N SER A 766 6.55 -14.36 -5.59
CA SER A 766 6.98 -13.44 -4.54
C SER A 766 7.66 -14.19 -3.39
N ARG A 767 8.57 -13.51 -2.69
CA ARG A 767 9.26 -14.02 -1.49
C ARG A 767 9.09 -13.07 -0.34
N VAL A 768 8.79 -13.62 0.84
CA VAL A 768 8.83 -12.94 2.13
C VAL A 768 9.88 -13.61 2.99
N LEU A 769 10.73 -12.82 3.64
CA LEU A 769 11.75 -13.30 4.56
C LEU A 769 11.84 -12.35 5.75
N ASN A 770 11.77 -12.91 6.95
CA ASN A 770 11.93 -12.19 8.22
C ASN A 770 12.63 -13.08 9.24
N ALA A 771 12.73 -12.66 10.51
CA ALA A 771 13.41 -13.40 11.54
C ALA A 771 12.72 -14.72 11.96
N GLN A 772 11.47 -14.93 11.55
CA GLN A 772 10.69 -16.09 11.95
C GLN A 772 10.48 -17.10 10.84
N LEU A 773 10.42 -16.64 9.59
CA LEU A 773 10.12 -17.51 8.45
C LEU A 773 10.67 -16.99 7.12
N ARG A 774 10.82 -17.92 6.19
CA ARG A 774 10.93 -17.68 4.74
C ARG A 774 9.68 -18.24 4.08
N SER A 775 9.08 -17.50 3.18
CA SER A 775 7.89 -17.92 2.46
C SER A 775 7.99 -17.55 0.98
N ASP A 776 7.85 -18.54 0.11
CA ASP A 776 7.83 -18.39 -1.34
C ASP A 776 6.40 -18.67 -1.85
N SER A 777 5.83 -17.72 -2.56
CA SER A 777 4.48 -17.81 -3.08
C SER A 777 4.45 -17.67 -4.59
N TRP A 778 3.72 -18.56 -5.25
CA TRP A 778 3.31 -18.45 -6.63
C TRP A 778 1.82 -18.05 -6.67
N ASN A 779 1.48 -17.06 -7.48
CA ASN A 779 0.11 -16.61 -7.65
C ASN A 779 -0.31 -16.71 -9.12
N ASN A 780 -1.60 -16.96 -9.36
CA ASN A 780 -2.13 -16.84 -10.71
C ASN A 780 -2.02 -15.39 -11.20
N ALA A 781 -1.85 -15.23 -12.50
CA ALA A 781 -1.73 -13.93 -13.15
C ALA A 781 -2.56 -13.91 -14.44
N ILE A 782 -2.89 -12.70 -14.88
CA ILE A 782 -3.47 -12.50 -16.21
C ILE A 782 -2.35 -12.66 -17.22
N ASN A 783 -2.39 -13.72 -18.01
CA ASN A 783 -1.41 -14.02 -19.02
C ASN A 783 -2.05 -14.15 -20.41
N SER A 784 -1.25 -13.97 -21.42
CA SER A 784 -1.53 -14.13 -22.85
C SER A 784 -2.98 -13.88 -23.30
N TYR A 785 -3.21 -12.70 -23.82
CA TYR A 785 -4.46 -12.32 -24.47
C TYR A 785 -4.23 -11.36 -25.61
N PHE A 786 -5.16 -11.26 -26.54
CA PHE A 786 -5.20 -10.16 -27.48
C PHE A 786 -6.44 -9.30 -27.26
N MET A 787 -6.35 -8.03 -27.62
CA MET A 787 -7.46 -7.07 -27.56
C MET A 787 -7.48 -6.18 -28.79
N VAL A 788 -8.68 -5.81 -29.18
CA VAL A 788 -8.96 -4.80 -30.19
C VAL A 788 -9.56 -3.60 -29.50
N HIS A 789 -8.97 -2.44 -29.68
CA HIS A 789 -9.40 -1.16 -29.11
C HIS A 789 -9.90 -0.23 -30.19
N LEU A 790 -11.05 0.39 -29.95
CA LEU A 790 -11.57 1.52 -30.70
C LEU A 790 -11.44 2.77 -29.86
N ILE A 791 -10.52 3.65 -30.21
CA ILE A 791 -10.19 4.85 -29.43
C ILE A 791 -10.70 6.07 -30.20
N TYR A 792 -11.58 6.86 -29.58
CA TYR A 792 -12.11 8.10 -30.12
C TYR A 792 -11.70 9.29 -29.25
N LYS A 793 -11.11 10.33 -29.89
CA LYS A 793 -10.65 11.55 -29.23
C LYS A 793 -11.34 12.75 -29.85
N LEU A 794 -12.12 13.46 -29.06
CA LEU A 794 -12.81 14.66 -29.48
C LEU A 794 -12.30 15.85 -28.67
N ASN A 795 -11.73 16.82 -29.39
CA ASN A 795 -11.27 18.07 -28.81
C ASN A 795 -12.06 19.19 -29.51
N ILE A 796 -12.93 19.85 -28.77
CA ILE A 796 -13.74 20.98 -29.25
C ILE A 796 -13.17 22.25 -28.64
N PHE A 797 -12.68 23.15 -29.50
CA PHE A 797 -12.15 24.44 -29.14
C PHE A 797 -12.96 25.53 -29.84
N PRO A 798 -13.68 26.40 -29.15
CA PRO A 798 -14.61 27.36 -29.75
C PRO A 798 -13.97 28.35 -30.71
N GLY A 799 -12.69 28.63 -30.61
CA GLY A 799 -11.96 29.57 -31.50
C GLY A 799 -11.39 28.96 -32.79
N SER A 800 -11.55 27.66 -33.05
CA SER A 800 -10.84 27.00 -34.15
C SER A 800 -11.53 27.07 -35.52
N SER A 801 -12.69 27.67 -35.65
CA SER A 801 -13.48 27.72 -36.89
C SER A 801 -13.04 28.85 -37.87
N SER A 802 -12.19 29.79 -37.43
CA SER A 802 -11.77 30.93 -38.26
C SER A 802 -10.34 30.84 -38.84
N SER A 803 -9.62 29.72 -38.65
CA SER A 803 -8.23 29.65 -39.14
C SER A 803 -8.05 28.94 -40.50
N LYS A 804 -9.09 28.83 -41.33
CA LYS A 804 -8.93 28.28 -42.69
C LYS A 804 -8.12 29.16 -43.62
N ASP A 805 -7.91 30.44 -43.28
CA ASP A 805 -7.20 31.39 -44.14
C ASP A 805 -5.77 31.75 -43.66
N ALA A 806 -5.34 31.26 -42.50
CA ALA A 806 -3.99 31.60 -42.01
C ALA A 806 -2.87 30.59 -42.42
N ASP A 807 -3.22 29.37 -42.81
CA ASP A 807 -2.23 28.35 -43.18
C ASP A 807 -1.76 28.47 -44.65
N ALA A 808 -2.40 29.28 -45.48
CA ALA A 808 -2.01 29.51 -46.87
C ALA A 808 -0.95 30.62 -47.07
N LYS A 809 -0.54 31.35 -46.05
CA LYS A 809 0.40 32.46 -46.12
C LYS A 809 1.72 32.34 -45.36
N ARG A 810 2.07 31.15 -44.86
CA ARG A 810 3.28 30.97 -44.02
C ARG A 810 4.32 29.99 -44.54
N ASP A 811 4.32 29.65 -45.81
CA ASP A 811 5.42 28.93 -46.49
C ASP A 811 6.48 29.86 -47.08
N GLY A 812 6.65 31.03 -46.51
CA GLY A 812 7.67 31.98 -46.95
C GLY A 812 8.36 32.64 -45.75
N GLU A 813 9.71 32.49 -45.78
CA GLU A 813 10.70 33.28 -45.01
C GLU A 813 10.85 33.02 -43.50
N TRP A 814 11.76 32.10 -43.22
CA TRP A 814 12.58 32.16 -42.01
C TRP A 814 13.82 32.99 -42.26
N LYS A 815 13.81 34.26 -41.92
CA LYS A 815 15.03 35.03 -41.72
C LYS A 815 15.57 34.82 -40.34
N GLU A 816 16.84 34.44 -40.26
CA GLU A 816 17.63 34.32 -39.03
C GLU A 816 17.72 35.69 -38.34
N GLY A 817 17.25 35.76 -37.10
CA GLY A 817 17.52 36.85 -36.15
C GLY A 817 18.40 36.36 -35.01
N PRO A 818 19.43 37.11 -34.57
CA PRO A 818 20.40 36.62 -33.60
C PRO A 818 19.86 36.70 -32.17
N GLY A 819 20.05 35.63 -31.41
CA GLY A 819 20.09 35.66 -29.95
C GLY A 819 18.78 35.38 -29.19
N GLY A 820 18.24 34.20 -29.34
CA GLY A 820 17.23 33.67 -28.41
C GLY A 820 17.80 32.59 -27.47
N ARG A 821 17.86 32.86 -26.19
CA ARG A 821 18.23 31.89 -25.14
C ARG A 821 17.37 30.62 -25.24
N PRO A 822 17.93 29.42 -25.15
CA PRO A 822 17.15 28.19 -25.13
C PRO A 822 16.35 28.09 -23.82
N GLY A 823 15.07 27.85 -23.92
CA GLY A 823 14.18 27.57 -22.81
C GLY A 823 14.52 26.21 -22.16
N PRO A 824 14.34 26.07 -20.85
CA PRO A 824 14.68 24.86 -20.13
C PRO A 824 13.81 23.70 -20.60
N GLY A 825 14.48 22.64 -21.06
CA GLY A 825 13.85 21.37 -21.43
C GLY A 825 13.05 20.76 -20.27
N GLY A 826 11.93 20.15 -20.60
CA GLY A 826 11.00 19.55 -19.63
C GLY A 826 11.69 18.56 -18.69
N ARG A 827 11.47 18.74 -17.41
CA ARG A 827 11.83 17.80 -16.36
C ARG A 827 11.12 16.45 -16.61
N PRO A 828 11.81 15.33 -16.47
CA PRO A 828 11.12 14.07 -16.34
C PRO A 828 10.30 14.12 -15.02
N SER A 829 9.04 13.80 -15.12
CA SER A 829 8.21 13.57 -13.95
C SER A 829 8.87 12.46 -13.12
N GLY A 830 9.46 12.83 -11.99
CA GLY A 830 9.91 11.86 -11.03
C GLY A 830 8.69 11.12 -10.51
N GLY A 831 8.46 9.91 -11.02
CA GLY A 831 7.61 8.97 -10.35
C GLY A 831 8.19 8.80 -8.93
N ARG A 832 7.39 9.03 -7.91
CA ARG A 832 7.72 8.50 -6.58
C ARG A 832 8.14 7.06 -6.79
N PRO A 833 9.29 6.62 -6.30
CA PRO A 833 9.57 5.22 -6.22
C PRO A 833 8.42 4.65 -5.40
N GLY A 834 7.61 3.78 -5.99
CA GLY A 834 6.71 2.96 -5.25
C GLY A 834 7.54 2.31 -4.17
N GLY A 835 7.25 2.61 -2.91
CA GLY A 835 7.84 1.88 -1.83
C GLY A 835 7.67 0.42 -2.20
N GLY A 836 8.78 -0.29 -2.40
CA GLY A 836 8.76 -1.74 -2.35
C GLY A 836 7.95 -2.09 -1.10
N PRO A 837 7.17 -3.17 -1.09
CA PRO A 837 6.53 -3.56 0.13
C PRO A 837 7.64 -3.66 1.17
N GLY A 838 7.65 -2.74 2.13
CA GLY A 838 8.37 -2.92 3.37
C GLY A 838 7.98 -4.32 3.83
N PRO A 839 8.86 -5.06 4.47
CA PRO A 839 8.50 -6.38 4.93
C PRO A 839 7.16 -6.22 5.61
N ALA A 840 6.16 -6.92 5.07
CA ALA A 840 4.90 -7.03 5.76
C ALA A 840 5.28 -7.62 7.11
N VAL A 841 5.47 -6.75 8.08
CA VAL A 841 5.28 -7.14 9.45
C VAL A 841 3.89 -7.73 9.39
N LEU A 842 3.82 -9.04 9.46
CA LEU A 842 2.62 -9.72 9.90
C LEU A 842 2.41 -9.23 11.33
N SER A 843 2.01 -7.98 11.47
CA SER A 843 1.14 -7.69 12.60
C SER A 843 -0.03 -8.63 12.34
N PRO A 844 -0.41 -9.44 13.29
CA PRO A 844 -1.73 -9.97 13.30
C PRO A 844 -2.63 -8.74 13.37
N SER A 845 -2.94 -8.16 12.22
CA SER A 845 -4.13 -7.36 12.14
C SER A 845 -5.21 -8.39 12.39
N SER A 846 -5.61 -8.46 13.66
CA SER A 846 -6.98 -8.75 14.01
C SER A 846 -7.83 -7.85 13.12
N ARG A 847 -8.02 -8.24 11.89
CA ARG A 847 -9.11 -7.82 11.08
C ARG A 847 -10.04 -9.00 11.01
N PHE A 848 -10.87 -8.98 11.93
CA PHE A 848 -12.25 -9.31 11.69
C PHE A 848 -12.97 -8.04 11.28
#